data_0eba409c974f5c9c6875bf44b8d337a4
#
_entry.id   0eba409c974f5c9c6875bf44b8d337a4
#
_cell.length_a   1.000
_cell.length_b   1.000
_cell.length_c   1.000
_cell.angle_alpha   90.00
_cell.angle_beta   90.00
_cell.angle_gamma   90.00
#
_symmetry.space_group_name_H-M   'P 1'
#
loop_
_entity.id
_entity.type
_entity.pdbx_description
1 polymer ?
#
loop_
_entity_poly.entity_id
_entity_poly.type
_entity_poly.pdbx_seq_one_letter_code
_entity_poly.pdbx_strand_id
1 'polypeptide(L)'
;MKPILRRAAALVLCAALLIPTALASDALGSTIYDYTLDICDGTTLTREVMWSASKSDLRTENYVTYTPSGSISPVVSYGTSVVSKQSVADMAKSLETDGHRVLSGINGDYFVMATGDPLGLVVTDGVLRSSASYLQALGFLEDGSAIIGTPNLDLKANFKGYSLKIADINKIRTNTGFYIFTDDFASTTRNTQAGVDVILTPNTPGEELKIGSTLSCTVEQVIEATGATTIPQGKLILSISNQSGEWLQEVIRSLAPGDSVDISITAPDTRWEDVTYAVGGLYWILKDGVVDTSLSDGAAAPRTAVGTKPNGEVVFYTIDGRQAGHSVGATIQMVAQRLKELGCTNAILLDGGGSTTMVSTYPDYGSSSIINKPSDGTPRAVSNAVFLLSNLSPTHQPGSLYVTPKSLTLLPGATTQCTVSAMDTGWYPMDELPGEITWSSPEGAVSASGLFTAPQTPGVYTVTAESSGVTGSTRIHVLQADTLYLTDEATGKRPSSYSLTPGQKVNLSAAGSYRTIDLTGGDSAFQWTVEGDIGTITDDGQFTAGLNSATGAIRVASGDTAVTVPVTVKAPGQYTLLADFEGDTPGLTAQNATLTLNADPVKYGTQSLRVDYRDGARLTRTQDLTQRDRYVSLWVYGDGSGNLLSAAFAYEDGTSVSQSLATLNFTGWKKVTAAVPDGAATFQGLTLSGGSGALWLDQLVLANESGWDSTAPTVALSLSGTNVTARITDASQNALSADRMSLTVDGQAVPFTWDAGSGTLTATLSGLGSSSHQITVTAGDACGNLGRDAVMRSGTSSNPFEDMEGHWALPYTGRLSELGILQGVSSTTFAPDRNITRGDFALMTARWLGLNLEDYAGVDLPYADADDIPSWDYTAIQALHTLGILEGSTGSDGQPYIHARSSITRAQAMTILGRVLEKGYPQAALSDFSDAASVPAWAKEHVATLVSLEVVGGSNGQLRPSAPVTRAEVAKMLFTLW
;
A
#
# COMPACT_ATOMS: atom_id res chain seq x y z
N MET A 1 17.10 -51.44 50.66
CA MET A 1 17.36 -50.03 50.32
C MET A 1 18.67 -49.97 49.58
N LYS A 2 18.70 -50.12 48.28
CA LYS A 2 19.73 -49.84 47.28
C LYS A 2 19.31 -50.65 46.06
N PRO A 3 18.55 -50.11 45.15
CA PRO A 3 19.03 -49.79 43.82
C PRO A 3 18.24 -48.67 43.10
N ILE A 4 17.98 -47.56 43.75
CA ILE A 4 17.27 -46.41 43.10
C ILE A 4 18.22 -45.25 42.74
N LEU A 5 19.46 -45.29 43.25
CA LEU A 5 20.44 -44.21 43.03
C LEU A 5 21.36 -44.39 41.79
N ARG A 6 21.20 -45.42 41.00
CA ARG A 6 22.03 -45.62 39.78
C ARG A 6 21.31 -45.32 38.46
N ARG A 7 20.03 -44.91 38.47
CA ARG A 7 19.30 -44.49 37.25
C ARG A 7 19.09 -42.99 37.13
N ALA A 8 19.40 -42.22 38.18
CA ALA A 8 19.32 -40.73 38.14
C ALA A 8 20.60 -40.06 37.63
N ALA A 9 21.76 -40.80 37.64
CA ALA A 9 23.04 -40.25 37.18
C ALA A 9 23.30 -40.43 35.67
N ALA A 10 22.50 -41.23 34.95
CA ALA A 10 22.64 -41.42 33.52
C ALA A 10 21.73 -40.49 32.66
N LEU A 11 20.76 -39.83 33.32
CA LEU A 11 19.87 -38.86 32.60
C LEU A 11 20.31 -37.39 32.76
N VAL A 12 21.30 -37.10 33.55
CA VAL A 12 21.88 -35.75 33.71
C VAL A 12 23.12 -35.55 32.84
N LEU A 13 23.71 -36.59 32.26
CA LEU A 13 24.89 -36.50 31.40
C LEU A 13 24.57 -36.41 29.88
N CYS A 14 23.31 -36.59 29.47
CA CYS A 14 22.90 -36.39 28.08
C CYS A 14 22.19 -35.05 27.82
N ALA A 15 21.91 -34.25 28.87
CA ALA A 15 21.31 -32.91 28.74
C ALA A 15 22.33 -31.77 28.76
N ALA A 16 23.64 -32.10 28.85
CA ALA A 16 24.73 -31.08 28.94
C ALA A 16 25.55 -30.97 27.64
N LEU A 17 25.05 -31.47 26.51
CA LEU A 17 25.74 -31.34 25.21
C LEU A 17 24.89 -30.72 24.09
N LEU A 18 23.84 -29.99 24.46
CA LEU A 18 23.15 -29.06 23.56
C LEU A 18 23.10 -27.65 24.20
N ILE A 19 24.26 -27.17 24.59
CA ILE A 19 24.45 -25.72 24.61
C ILE A 19 24.68 -25.37 23.15
N PRO A 20 23.80 -24.62 22.48
CA PRO A 20 24.19 -24.02 21.23
C PRO A 20 25.43 -23.19 21.57
N THR A 21 26.57 -23.53 20.98
CA THR A 21 27.69 -22.61 20.91
C THR A 21 27.10 -21.29 20.45
N ALA A 22 27.06 -20.30 21.32
CA ALA A 22 26.77 -18.93 20.90
C ALA A 22 27.75 -18.69 19.76
N LEU A 23 27.26 -18.68 18.53
CA LEU A 23 28.01 -18.24 17.36
C LEU A 23 28.55 -16.86 17.76
N ALA A 24 29.87 -16.70 17.79
CA ALA A 24 30.48 -15.43 17.98
C ALA A 24 29.78 -14.49 16.99
N SER A 25 29.22 -13.39 17.49
CA SER A 25 28.55 -12.45 16.60
C SER A 25 29.63 -11.88 15.69
N ASP A 26 29.54 -12.19 14.38
CA ASP A 26 30.39 -11.57 13.39
C ASP A 26 30.31 -10.05 13.49
N ALA A 27 31.35 -9.35 13.07
CA ALA A 27 31.42 -7.89 13.11
C ALA A 27 30.19 -7.22 12.47
N LEU A 28 29.60 -7.87 11.50
CA LEU A 28 28.45 -7.38 10.72
C LEU A 28 27.09 -7.81 11.27
N GLY A 29 27.04 -8.87 12.07
CA GLY A 29 25.80 -9.43 12.64
C GLY A 29 25.72 -10.95 12.51
N SER A 30 24.52 -11.50 12.62
CA SER A 30 24.29 -12.95 12.46
C SER A 30 23.84 -13.26 11.03
N THR A 31 24.49 -14.23 10.42
CA THR A 31 24.12 -14.72 9.07
C THR A 31 22.69 -15.25 9.05
N ILE A 32 21.89 -14.81 8.09
CA ILE A 32 20.57 -15.33 7.80
C ILE A 32 20.66 -16.37 6.69
N TYR A 33 21.30 -16.01 5.58
CA TYR A 33 21.58 -16.93 4.49
C TYR A 33 22.83 -16.50 3.72
N ASP A 34 23.47 -17.46 3.10
CA ASP A 34 24.66 -17.28 2.28
C ASP A 34 24.62 -18.20 1.06
N TYR A 35 25.43 -17.86 0.07
CA TYR A 35 25.86 -18.84 -0.95
C TYR A 35 27.30 -18.58 -1.34
N THR A 36 27.98 -19.64 -1.74
CA THR A 36 29.31 -19.60 -2.33
C THR A 36 29.31 -20.39 -3.63
N LEU A 37 29.89 -19.83 -4.66
CA LEU A 37 29.98 -20.41 -6.00
C LEU A 37 31.40 -20.40 -6.46
N ASP A 38 31.85 -21.50 -7.03
CA ASP A 38 33.06 -21.53 -7.83
C ASP A 38 32.78 -20.87 -9.18
N ILE A 39 33.54 -19.84 -9.55
CA ILE A 39 33.39 -19.10 -10.80
C ILE A 39 34.55 -19.28 -11.75
N CYS A 40 35.68 -19.82 -11.25
CA CYS A 40 36.85 -20.27 -11.97
C CYS A 40 37.68 -21.14 -11.04
N ASP A 41 38.70 -21.83 -11.58
CA ASP A 41 39.64 -22.59 -10.77
C ASP A 41 40.30 -21.72 -9.69
N GLY A 42 40.19 -22.15 -8.43
CA GLY A 42 40.65 -21.40 -7.26
C GLY A 42 40.02 -20.04 -7.04
N THR A 43 38.83 -19.78 -7.64
CA THR A 43 38.11 -18.52 -7.51
C THR A 43 36.68 -18.75 -7.11
N THR A 44 36.27 -18.17 -5.98
CA THR A 44 34.90 -18.29 -5.43
C THR A 44 34.26 -16.93 -5.28
N LEU A 45 32.96 -16.87 -5.62
CA LEU A 45 32.08 -15.75 -5.31
C LEU A 45 31.19 -16.12 -4.13
N THR A 46 31.20 -15.31 -3.07
CA THR A 46 30.31 -15.46 -1.93
C THR A 46 29.41 -14.24 -1.76
N ARG A 47 28.15 -14.49 -1.49
CA ARG A 47 27.20 -13.49 -1.00
C ARG A 47 26.69 -13.92 0.36
N GLU A 48 26.60 -12.98 1.29
CA GLU A 48 26.07 -13.22 2.61
C GLU A 48 25.11 -12.11 3.03
N VAL A 49 23.99 -12.52 3.61
CA VAL A 49 22.97 -11.61 4.18
C VAL A 49 22.89 -11.84 5.66
N MET A 50 23.09 -10.79 6.43
CA MET A 50 23.20 -10.83 7.88
C MET A 50 22.17 -9.91 8.54
N TRP A 51 21.79 -10.25 9.75
CA TRP A 51 20.95 -9.41 10.61
C TRP A 51 21.78 -8.62 11.59
N SER A 52 21.67 -7.32 11.54
CA SER A 52 22.24 -6.41 12.53
C SER A 52 21.24 -6.13 13.63
N ALA A 53 21.41 -6.77 14.78
CA ALA A 53 20.55 -6.55 15.94
C ALA A 53 20.56 -5.09 16.44
N SER A 54 21.71 -4.43 16.35
CA SER A 54 21.85 -3.03 16.79
C SER A 54 21.16 -2.01 15.88
N LYS A 55 20.89 -2.38 14.63
CA LYS A 55 20.18 -1.55 13.64
C LYS A 55 18.76 -2.03 13.38
N SER A 56 18.42 -3.24 13.84
CA SER A 56 17.16 -3.95 13.51
C SER A 56 16.92 -4.00 11.99
N ASP A 57 18.00 -4.30 11.23
CA ASP A 57 17.96 -4.28 9.77
C ASP A 57 19.08 -5.16 9.19
N LEU A 58 19.06 -5.34 7.88
CA LEU A 58 19.97 -6.22 7.15
C LEU A 58 21.32 -5.56 6.82
N ARG A 59 22.32 -6.44 6.59
CA ARG A 59 23.56 -6.17 5.86
C ARG A 59 23.73 -7.21 4.78
N THR A 60 24.12 -6.74 3.60
CA THR A 60 24.40 -7.59 2.44
C THR A 60 25.80 -7.32 1.95
N GLU A 61 26.65 -8.35 1.99
CA GLU A 61 28.00 -8.31 1.44
C GLU A 61 28.15 -9.24 0.26
N ASN A 62 29.11 -8.93 -0.62
CA ASN A 62 29.57 -9.81 -1.69
C ASN A 62 31.09 -9.76 -1.69
N TYR A 63 31.73 -10.91 -1.85
CA TYR A 63 33.17 -10.96 -2.01
C TYR A 63 33.63 -12.10 -2.93
N VAL A 64 34.71 -11.82 -3.63
CA VAL A 64 35.38 -12.83 -4.46
C VAL A 64 36.72 -13.12 -3.84
N THR A 65 36.98 -14.39 -3.58
CA THR A 65 38.29 -14.88 -3.14
C THR A 65 38.96 -15.60 -4.31
N TYR A 66 40.18 -15.25 -4.62
CA TYR A 66 40.94 -15.97 -5.63
C TYR A 66 42.33 -16.33 -5.12
N THR A 67 42.83 -17.46 -5.61
CA THR A 67 44.22 -17.89 -5.44
C THR A 67 45.03 -17.46 -6.67
N PRO A 68 46.10 -16.66 -6.51
CA PRO A 68 46.96 -16.31 -7.63
C PRO A 68 47.43 -17.55 -8.41
N SER A 69 47.21 -17.55 -9.71
CA SER A 69 47.55 -18.68 -10.60
C SER A 69 47.67 -18.19 -12.05
N GLY A 70 48.25 -19.00 -12.93
CA GLY A 70 48.29 -18.69 -14.36
C GLY A 70 46.94 -18.67 -15.07
N SER A 71 45.87 -19.14 -14.37
CA SER A 71 44.50 -19.15 -14.91
C SER A 71 43.77 -17.81 -14.75
N ILE A 72 44.31 -16.86 -13.98
CA ILE A 72 43.65 -15.62 -13.60
C ILE A 72 44.63 -14.44 -13.70
N SER A 73 44.17 -13.33 -14.26
CA SER A 73 44.90 -12.06 -14.27
C SER A 73 44.08 -10.94 -13.60
N PRO A 74 44.56 -10.39 -12.47
CA PRO A 74 44.00 -9.14 -11.97
C PRO A 74 44.47 -7.98 -12.85
N VAL A 75 43.57 -7.10 -13.27
CA VAL A 75 43.87 -5.94 -14.11
C VAL A 75 43.20 -4.69 -13.56
N VAL A 76 43.75 -3.52 -13.86
CA VAL A 76 43.12 -2.22 -13.60
C VAL A 76 42.68 -1.62 -14.92
N SER A 77 41.45 -1.15 -14.97
CA SER A 77 40.88 -0.44 -16.13
C SER A 77 40.44 0.95 -15.73
N TYR A 78 40.60 1.90 -16.60
CA TYR A 78 40.03 3.24 -16.51
C TYR A 78 39.32 3.56 -17.84
N GLY A 79 38.45 4.52 -17.88
CA GLY A 79 37.69 4.84 -19.10
C GLY A 79 38.59 5.21 -20.30
N THR A 80 38.14 6.16 -21.10
CA THR A 80 38.86 6.57 -22.34
C THR A 80 40.14 7.38 -22.07
N SER A 81 40.35 7.87 -20.85
CA SER A 81 41.53 8.57 -20.37
C SER A 81 41.58 8.53 -18.85
N VAL A 82 42.75 8.76 -18.28
CA VAL A 82 42.97 8.74 -16.81
C VAL A 82 42.03 9.68 -16.05
N VAL A 83 41.70 10.83 -16.65
CA VAL A 83 40.78 11.82 -16.08
C VAL A 83 39.38 11.74 -16.70
N SER A 84 38.90 10.53 -16.94
CA SER A 84 37.55 10.23 -17.38
C SER A 84 36.78 9.46 -16.31
N LYS A 85 35.50 9.21 -16.54
CA LYS A 85 34.67 8.39 -15.66
C LYS A 85 33.82 7.43 -16.49
N GLN A 86 33.79 6.18 -16.05
CA GLN A 86 32.96 5.15 -16.67
C GLN A 86 32.42 4.24 -15.56
N SER A 87 31.24 3.64 -15.73
CA SER A 87 30.75 2.67 -14.75
C SER A 87 31.59 1.39 -14.77
N VAL A 88 31.69 0.69 -13.64
CA VAL A 88 32.36 -0.60 -13.54
C VAL A 88 31.81 -1.59 -14.57
N ALA A 89 30.49 -1.60 -14.77
CA ALA A 89 29.83 -2.46 -15.74
C ALA A 89 30.21 -2.11 -17.21
N ASP A 90 30.36 -0.82 -17.54
CA ASP A 90 30.77 -0.42 -18.87
C ASP A 90 32.27 -0.73 -19.13
N MET A 91 33.13 -0.59 -18.10
CA MET A 91 34.56 -1.00 -18.21
C MET A 91 34.65 -2.52 -18.39
N ALA A 92 33.86 -3.31 -17.64
CA ALA A 92 33.79 -4.76 -17.83
C ALA A 92 33.37 -5.13 -19.25
N LYS A 93 32.33 -4.47 -19.76
CA LYS A 93 31.84 -4.68 -21.13
C LYS A 93 32.89 -4.31 -22.18
N SER A 94 33.69 -3.27 -21.94
CA SER A 94 34.80 -2.92 -22.82
C SER A 94 35.83 -4.06 -22.86
N LEU A 95 36.26 -4.57 -21.71
CA LEU A 95 37.18 -5.72 -21.63
C LEU A 95 36.60 -6.97 -22.33
N GLU A 96 35.33 -7.26 -22.15
CA GLU A 96 34.63 -8.36 -22.82
C GLU A 96 34.55 -8.16 -24.33
N THR A 97 34.37 -6.92 -24.79
CA THR A 97 34.38 -6.59 -26.22
C THR A 97 35.77 -6.79 -26.84
N ASP A 98 36.82 -6.55 -26.08
CA ASP A 98 38.23 -6.79 -26.47
C ASP A 98 38.61 -8.27 -26.40
N GLY A 99 37.64 -9.14 -26.07
CA GLY A 99 37.80 -10.60 -26.09
C GLY A 99 38.22 -11.23 -24.76
N HIS A 100 38.25 -10.48 -23.67
CA HIS A 100 38.57 -11.00 -22.35
C HIS A 100 37.32 -11.58 -21.68
N ARG A 101 37.49 -12.61 -20.84
CA ARG A 101 36.45 -13.10 -19.94
C ARG A 101 36.61 -12.45 -18.57
N VAL A 102 35.70 -11.57 -18.22
CA VAL A 102 35.63 -10.95 -16.88
C VAL A 102 35.02 -11.93 -15.91
N LEU A 103 35.77 -12.38 -14.89
CA LEU A 103 35.24 -13.21 -13.80
C LEU A 103 34.53 -12.35 -12.72
N SER A 104 35.19 -11.27 -12.34
CA SER A 104 34.64 -10.30 -11.39
C SER A 104 35.33 -8.94 -11.52
N GLY A 105 34.72 -7.89 -10.96
CA GLY A 105 35.35 -6.57 -10.90
C GLY A 105 34.68 -5.69 -9.85
N ILE A 106 35.46 -4.78 -9.27
CA ILE A 106 35.03 -3.80 -8.26
C ILE A 106 35.51 -2.40 -8.65
N ASN A 107 34.84 -1.36 -8.18
CA ASN A 107 35.33 0.01 -8.32
C ASN A 107 36.66 0.17 -7.59
N GLY A 108 37.48 1.07 -8.11
CA GLY A 108 38.86 1.30 -7.63
C GLY A 108 38.98 2.51 -6.70
N ASP A 109 39.90 3.41 -7.12
CA ASP A 109 40.37 4.55 -6.31
C ASP A 109 39.31 5.62 -6.04
N TYR A 110 39.52 6.38 -5.01
CA TYR A 110 38.87 7.68 -4.80
C TYR A 110 39.22 8.64 -5.92
N PHE A 111 38.33 9.54 -6.28
CA PHE A 111 38.55 10.47 -7.39
C PHE A 111 37.83 11.80 -7.18
N VAL A 112 38.24 12.81 -7.91
CA VAL A 112 37.57 14.09 -7.96
C VAL A 112 36.28 13.97 -8.77
N MET A 113 35.12 14.01 -8.14
CA MET A 113 33.81 13.79 -8.76
C MET A 113 33.55 14.66 -9.99
N ALA A 114 34.05 15.89 -10.02
CA ALA A 114 33.85 16.83 -11.12
C ALA A 114 34.63 16.44 -12.38
N THR A 115 35.85 15.96 -12.22
CA THR A 115 36.81 15.75 -13.32
C THR A 115 37.09 14.29 -13.66
N GLY A 116 36.89 13.37 -12.71
CA GLY A 116 37.34 11.99 -12.82
C GLY A 116 38.81 11.77 -12.47
N ASP A 117 39.53 12.79 -12.01
CA ASP A 117 40.94 12.70 -11.66
C ASP A 117 41.12 11.74 -10.46
N PRO A 118 41.79 10.57 -10.62
CA PRO A 118 42.07 9.65 -9.54
C PRO A 118 42.94 10.31 -8.47
N LEU A 119 42.71 10.03 -7.19
CA LEU A 119 43.54 10.61 -6.13
C LEU A 119 44.85 9.88 -5.97
N GLY A 120 44.86 8.57 -6.17
CA GLY A 120 46.01 7.71 -5.95
C GLY A 120 46.73 7.32 -7.23
N LEU A 121 47.54 6.25 -7.12
CA LEU A 121 48.32 5.63 -8.15
C LEU A 121 47.45 4.86 -9.15
N VAL A 122 47.79 4.93 -10.43
CA VAL A 122 47.24 4.06 -11.47
C VAL A 122 48.41 3.49 -12.30
N VAL A 123 48.54 2.17 -12.34
CA VAL A 123 49.47 1.43 -13.20
C VAL A 123 48.67 0.43 -14.00
N THR A 124 48.93 0.37 -15.32
CA THR A 124 48.41 -0.64 -16.23
C THR A 124 49.52 -1.15 -17.13
N ASP A 125 49.61 -2.46 -17.32
CA ASP A 125 50.64 -3.12 -18.11
C ASP A 125 52.08 -2.70 -17.74
N GLY A 126 52.32 -2.45 -16.42
CA GLY A 126 53.57 -1.96 -15.87
C GLY A 126 53.89 -0.49 -16.19
N VAL A 127 52.96 0.25 -16.80
CA VAL A 127 53.14 1.67 -17.13
C VAL A 127 52.43 2.54 -16.07
N LEU A 128 53.13 3.55 -15.58
CA LEU A 128 52.61 4.53 -14.64
C LEU A 128 51.69 5.52 -15.36
N ARG A 129 50.37 5.30 -15.23
CA ARG A 129 49.36 6.13 -15.87
C ARG A 129 49.04 7.37 -15.05
N SER A 130 49.10 7.26 -13.70
CA SER A 130 48.87 8.39 -12.77
C SER A 130 49.67 8.18 -11.51
N SER A 131 50.33 9.22 -11.04
CA SER A 131 51.12 9.13 -9.79
C SER A 131 50.31 9.50 -8.56
N ALA A 132 50.73 9.00 -7.41
CA ALA A 132 50.42 9.50 -6.07
C ALA A 132 51.44 8.96 -5.11
N SER A 133 52.43 9.73 -4.80
CA SER A 133 53.60 9.25 -4.05
C SER A 133 53.36 9.01 -2.58
N TYR A 134 52.34 9.60 -1.98
CA TYR A 134 52.12 9.59 -0.53
C TYR A 134 50.83 8.83 -0.07
N LEU A 135 50.01 8.38 -1.01
CA LEU A 135 48.80 7.60 -0.71
C LEU A 135 49.07 6.11 -0.68
N GLN A 136 48.20 5.35 -0.03
CA GLN A 136 48.23 3.90 -0.04
C GLN A 136 47.84 3.41 -1.45
N ALA A 137 48.36 2.24 -1.81
CA ALA A 137 48.00 1.62 -3.08
C ALA A 137 47.91 0.10 -2.94
N LEU A 138 47.13 -0.51 -3.84
CA LEU A 138 47.04 -1.92 -4.13
C LEU A 138 47.77 -2.18 -5.44
N GLY A 139 48.78 -3.03 -5.44
CA GLY A 139 49.47 -3.44 -6.64
C GLY A 139 49.33 -4.94 -6.90
N PHE A 140 49.35 -5.35 -8.16
CA PHE A 140 49.34 -6.73 -8.60
C PHE A 140 50.62 -7.02 -9.40
N LEU A 141 51.25 -8.16 -9.08
CA LEU A 141 52.43 -8.68 -9.79
C LEU A 141 51.99 -9.56 -10.97
N GLU A 142 52.91 -9.94 -11.81
CA GLU A 142 52.64 -10.77 -13.00
C GLU A 142 52.03 -12.13 -12.66
N ASP A 143 52.38 -12.69 -11.51
CA ASP A 143 51.83 -13.97 -11.01
C ASP A 143 50.42 -13.85 -10.42
N GLY A 144 49.81 -12.66 -10.43
CA GLY A 144 48.49 -12.37 -9.87
C GLY A 144 48.49 -12.14 -8.36
N SER A 145 49.64 -12.19 -7.69
CA SER A 145 49.75 -11.87 -6.25
C SER A 145 49.59 -10.37 -6.03
N ALA A 146 49.11 -10.00 -4.83
CA ALA A 146 48.82 -8.62 -4.51
C ALA A 146 49.72 -8.10 -3.40
N ILE A 147 50.12 -6.84 -3.51
CA ILE A 147 50.84 -6.09 -2.48
C ILE A 147 50.04 -4.87 -2.06
N ILE A 148 50.05 -4.56 -0.77
CA ILE A 148 49.46 -3.33 -0.20
C ILE A 148 50.55 -2.53 0.45
N GLY A 149 50.61 -1.23 0.14
CA GLY A 149 51.63 -0.36 0.74
C GLY A 149 51.51 1.08 0.30
N THR A 150 52.52 1.87 0.68
CA THR A 150 52.72 3.23 0.19
C THR A 150 53.89 3.24 -0.76
N PRO A 151 53.68 3.46 -2.08
CA PRO A 151 54.77 3.40 -3.07
C PRO A 151 55.89 4.42 -2.84
N ASN A 152 55.57 5.60 -2.28
CA ASN A 152 56.48 6.69 -2.00
C ASN A 152 57.41 7.03 -3.18
N LEU A 153 56.81 7.16 -4.39
CA LEU A 153 57.58 7.36 -5.62
C LEU A 153 58.43 8.64 -5.57
N ASP A 154 59.68 8.55 -5.93
CA ASP A 154 60.57 9.70 -6.18
C ASP A 154 60.61 9.98 -7.69
N LEU A 155 59.95 11.05 -8.10
CA LEU A 155 59.73 11.44 -9.48
C LEU A 155 60.69 12.60 -9.80
N LYS A 156 61.58 12.45 -10.78
CA LYS A 156 62.55 13.48 -11.14
C LYS A 156 62.68 13.66 -12.64
N ALA A 157 62.89 14.91 -13.07
CA ALA A 157 63.34 15.26 -14.39
C ALA A 157 64.77 15.79 -14.29
N ASN A 158 65.69 15.16 -15.05
CA ASN A 158 67.11 15.45 -15.05
C ASN A 158 67.48 16.02 -16.42
N PHE A 159 68.04 17.22 -16.46
CA PHE A 159 68.48 17.87 -17.69
C PHE A 159 69.47 19.01 -17.38
N LYS A 160 70.43 19.24 -18.25
CA LYS A 160 71.45 20.32 -18.11
C LYS A 160 72.08 20.44 -16.75
N GLY A 161 72.30 19.31 -16.08
CA GLY A 161 72.88 19.28 -14.72
C GLY A 161 71.92 19.59 -13.57
N TYR A 162 70.63 19.84 -13.89
CA TYR A 162 69.56 19.97 -12.88
C TYR A 162 68.91 18.63 -12.62
N SER A 163 68.45 18.40 -11.37
CA SER A 163 67.58 17.28 -11.00
C SER A 163 66.34 17.87 -10.30
N LEU A 164 65.24 17.98 -10.98
CA LEU A 164 64.05 18.64 -10.46
C LEU A 164 62.99 17.59 -10.05
N LYS A 165 62.43 17.78 -8.87
CA LYS A 165 61.32 16.91 -8.41
C LYS A 165 60.07 17.23 -9.16
N ILE A 166 59.45 16.21 -9.78
CA ILE A 166 58.14 16.27 -10.39
C ILE A 166 57.11 16.15 -9.26
N ALA A 167 56.11 17.00 -9.26
CA ALA A 167 55.06 16.98 -8.30
C ALA A 167 54.13 15.77 -8.52
N ASP A 168 53.68 15.60 -9.75
CA ASP A 168 52.83 14.49 -10.16
C ASP A 168 52.86 14.23 -11.66
N ILE A 169 52.43 13.02 -12.03
CA ILE A 169 52.26 12.58 -13.43
C ILE A 169 50.75 12.39 -13.65
N ASN A 170 50.20 12.97 -14.69
CA ASN A 170 48.80 12.87 -15.10
C ASN A 170 47.80 13.24 -14.00
N LYS A 171 48.08 14.36 -13.31
CA LYS A 171 47.14 15.00 -12.34
C LYS A 171 46.82 16.42 -12.79
N ILE A 172 45.65 16.95 -12.40
CA ILE A 172 45.30 18.36 -12.63
C ILE A 172 46.38 19.25 -12.01
N ARG A 173 47.05 20.08 -12.83
CA ARG A 173 48.15 20.95 -12.37
C ARG A 173 47.63 21.99 -11.35
N THR A 174 48.29 22.04 -10.22
CA THR A 174 48.13 23.14 -9.23
C THR A 174 49.00 24.36 -9.62
N ASN A 175 48.77 25.49 -8.94
CA ASN A 175 49.38 26.78 -9.28
C ASN A 175 50.94 26.81 -9.10
N THR A 176 51.53 25.88 -8.33
CA THR A 176 52.95 25.93 -7.98
C THR A 176 53.72 24.64 -8.28
N GLY A 177 53.05 23.64 -8.89
CA GLY A 177 53.65 22.34 -9.14
C GLY A 177 54.39 22.25 -10.47
N PHE A 178 55.25 21.26 -10.62
CA PHE A 178 55.92 20.80 -11.82
C PHE A 178 55.39 19.43 -12.18
N TYR A 179 54.76 19.32 -13.35
CA TYR A 179 53.93 18.19 -13.74
C TYR A 179 54.40 17.58 -15.05
N ILE A 180 54.13 16.27 -15.21
CA ILE A 180 54.20 15.61 -16.50
C ILE A 180 52.81 15.15 -16.91
N PHE A 181 52.48 15.37 -18.18
CA PHE A 181 51.30 14.84 -18.85
C PHE A 181 51.70 13.92 -19.99
N THR A 182 51.04 12.77 -20.08
CA THR A 182 51.08 11.85 -21.20
C THR A 182 49.73 11.93 -21.95
N ASP A 183 49.64 11.33 -23.12
CA ASP A 183 48.40 11.23 -23.91
C ASP A 183 47.33 10.39 -23.20
N ASP A 184 47.69 9.56 -22.19
CA ASP A 184 46.71 8.90 -21.32
C ASP A 184 45.89 9.86 -20.45
N PHE A 185 46.44 11.03 -20.12
CA PHE A 185 45.75 12.01 -19.28
C PHE A 185 44.47 12.51 -19.95
N ALA A 186 44.59 13.09 -21.10
CA ALA A 186 43.53 13.61 -21.97
C ALA A 186 44.14 14.12 -23.29
N SER A 187 43.34 14.59 -24.24
CA SER A 187 43.83 15.23 -25.45
C SER A 187 44.56 16.56 -25.23
N THR A 188 44.43 17.16 -24.05
CA THR A 188 45.10 18.40 -23.63
C THR A 188 45.50 18.35 -22.17
N THR A 189 46.44 19.21 -21.74
CA THR A 189 46.84 19.34 -20.33
C THR A 189 45.74 19.85 -19.41
N ARG A 190 44.61 20.31 -19.94
CA ARG A 190 43.48 20.92 -19.20
C ARG A 190 43.90 22.06 -18.25
N ASN A 191 45.10 22.63 -18.43
CA ASN A 191 45.59 23.75 -17.63
C ASN A 191 44.71 24.99 -17.86
N THR A 192 44.29 25.62 -16.74
CA THR A 192 43.54 26.89 -16.79
C THR A 192 44.43 28.14 -16.57
N GLN A 193 45.65 27.92 -16.12
CA GLN A 193 46.64 28.95 -15.80
C GLN A 193 47.74 28.95 -16.86
N ALA A 194 48.21 30.14 -17.26
CA ALA A 194 49.36 30.32 -18.08
C ALA A 194 50.60 29.70 -17.45
N GLY A 195 51.58 29.32 -18.29
CA GLY A 195 52.80 28.69 -17.83
C GLY A 195 53.74 28.35 -18.96
N VAL A 196 54.70 27.49 -18.67
CA VAL A 196 55.62 26.94 -19.67
C VAL A 196 55.36 25.46 -19.82
N ASP A 197 55.07 25.03 -21.03
CA ASP A 197 54.90 23.63 -21.42
C ASP A 197 56.00 23.22 -22.39
N VAL A 198 56.65 22.10 -22.10
CA VAL A 198 57.75 21.52 -22.92
C VAL A 198 57.31 20.20 -23.48
N ILE A 199 57.17 20.13 -24.80
CA ILE A 199 56.87 18.85 -25.48
C ILE A 199 58.15 18.00 -25.57
N LEU A 200 58.05 16.80 -25.06
CA LEU A 200 59.14 15.81 -25.03
C LEU A 200 58.78 14.62 -25.92
N THR A 201 59.71 14.16 -26.70
CA THR A 201 59.63 12.94 -27.51
C THR A 201 60.50 11.86 -26.87
N PRO A 202 60.00 10.67 -26.48
CA PRO A 202 60.81 9.56 -26.05
C PRO A 202 61.85 9.19 -27.09
N ASN A 203 63.10 8.92 -26.69
CA ASN A 203 64.18 8.59 -27.57
C ASN A 203 64.01 7.20 -28.22
N THR A 204 63.32 6.30 -27.48
CA THR A 204 62.91 4.99 -28.00
C THR A 204 61.42 5.06 -28.28
N PRO A 205 60.97 4.88 -29.55
CA PRO A 205 59.53 4.88 -29.85
C PRO A 205 58.76 3.81 -29.06
N GLY A 206 57.65 4.21 -28.43
CA GLY A 206 56.79 3.32 -27.64
C GLY A 206 57.31 3.03 -26.22
N GLU A 207 58.45 3.64 -25.81
CA GLU A 207 58.88 3.56 -24.42
C GLU A 207 58.03 4.49 -23.55
N GLU A 208 57.55 3.98 -22.42
CA GLU A 208 56.61 4.64 -21.51
C GLU A 208 57.14 4.77 -20.08
N LEU A 209 56.50 5.57 -19.25
CA LEU A 209 56.92 5.78 -17.86
C LEU A 209 56.67 4.54 -17.00
N LYS A 210 57.73 3.99 -16.41
CA LYS A 210 57.65 2.81 -15.50
C LYS A 210 58.33 3.08 -14.17
N ILE A 211 57.81 2.49 -13.09
CA ILE A 211 58.45 2.51 -11.79
C ILE A 211 59.78 1.72 -11.88
N GLY A 212 60.85 2.20 -11.25
CA GLY A 212 62.18 1.60 -11.32
C GLY A 212 62.98 1.93 -12.59
N SER A 213 62.42 2.79 -13.51
CA SER A 213 63.08 3.07 -14.78
C SER A 213 63.40 4.55 -14.98
N THR A 214 64.15 4.82 -16.03
CA THR A 214 64.42 6.17 -16.53
C THR A 214 64.03 6.24 -17.98
N LEU A 215 63.12 7.14 -18.31
CA LEU A 215 62.71 7.42 -19.69
C LEU A 215 63.50 8.58 -20.22
N SER A 216 64.34 8.34 -21.24
CA SER A 216 65.10 9.40 -21.89
C SER A 216 64.32 10.02 -23.01
N CYS A 217 64.19 11.33 -23.00
CA CYS A 217 63.42 12.11 -23.99
C CYS A 217 64.28 13.21 -24.62
N THR A 218 63.90 13.63 -25.79
CA THR A 218 64.43 14.84 -26.47
C THR A 218 63.36 15.94 -26.48
N VAL A 219 63.71 17.16 -26.13
CA VAL A 219 62.85 18.35 -26.24
C VAL A 219 62.50 18.62 -27.70
N GLU A 220 61.25 18.65 -28.01
CA GLU A 220 60.77 18.99 -29.34
C GLU A 220 60.40 20.50 -29.43
N GLN A 221 59.70 20.99 -28.43
CA GLN A 221 59.21 22.37 -28.41
C GLN A 221 59.08 22.89 -26.98
N VAL A 222 59.36 24.17 -26.79
CA VAL A 222 59.05 24.91 -25.56
C VAL A 222 57.98 25.93 -25.91
N ILE A 223 56.88 25.97 -25.13
CA ILE A 223 55.69 26.77 -25.38
C ILE A 223 55.40 27.65 -24.15
N GLU A 224 55.27 28.95 -24.39
CA GLU A 224 54.67 29.90 -23.45
C GLU A 224 53.13 29.71 -23.51
N ALA A 225 52.63 28.79 -22.71
CA ALA A 225 51.23 28.40 -22.72
C ALA A 225 50.34 29.46 -22.03
N THR A 226 49.28 29.85 -22.65
CA THR A 226 48.26 30.75 -22.05
C THR A 226 47.13 30.00 -21.39
N GLY A 227 47.13 28.69 -21.48
CA GLY A 227 46.12 27.77 -20.95
C GLY A 227 46.48 26.32 -21.31
N ALA A 228 45.45 25.55 -21.68
CA ALA A 228 45.63 24.13 -22.04
C ALA A 228 46.45 23.94 -23.32
N THR A 229 47.42 23.05 -23.29
CA THR A 229 48.26 22.64 -24.45
C THR A 229 47.80 21.26 -24.94
N THR A 230 47.71 21.06 -26.24
CA THR A 230 47.40 19.74 -26.84
C THR A 230 48.57 18.77 -26.57
N ILE A 231 48.25 17.58 -26.11
CA ILE A 231 49.19 16.49 -25.87
C ILE A 231 49.24 15.63 -27.15
N PRO A 232 50.35 15.62 -27.86
CA PRO A 232 50.46 14.79 -29.05
C PRO A 232 50.60 13.29 -28.67
N GLN A 233 50.06 12.42 -29.47
CA GLN A 233 50.12 10.97 -29.26
C GLN A 233 51.58 10.47 -29.13
N GLY A 234 51.85 9.64 -28.13
CA GLY A 234 53.15 9.06 -27.84
C GLY A 234 54.20 10.09 -27.34
N LYS A 235 53.77 11.28 -26.92
CA LYS A 235 54.64 12.34 -26.37
C LYS A 235 54.25 12.70 -24.95
N LEU A 236 55.17 13.40 -24.27
CA LEU A 236 54.94 13.92 -22.95
C LEU A 236 54.97 15.45 -22.95
N ILE A 237 54.26 16.07 -22.03
CA ILE A 237 54.38 17.52 -21.77
C ILE A 237 54.85 17.70 -20.33
N LEU A 238 56.00 18.35 -20.20
CA LEU A 238 56.53 18.82 -18.94
C LEU A 238 55.97 20.22 -18.74
N SER A 239 55.27 20.48 -17.64
CA SER A 239 54.45 21.67 -17.47
C SER A 239 54.65 22.33 -16.09
N ILE A 240 54.87 23.66 -16.12
CA ILE A 240 54.85 24.50 -14.90
C ILE A 240 53.91 25.67 -15.07
N SER A 241 53.36 26.17 -13.94
CA SER A 241 52.60 27.42 -13.91
C SER A 241 53.52 28.63 -13.89
N ASN A 242 53.06 29.78 -14.43
CA ASN A 242 53.72 31.04 -14.27
C ASN A 242 53.63 31.61 -12.79
N GLN A 243 52.92 30.89 -11.90
CA GLN A 243 52.89 31.16 -10.45
C GLN A 243 53.94 30.34 -9.69
N SER A 244 54.65 29.45 -10.36
CA SER A 244 55.82 28.73 -9.80
C SER A 244 56.98 29.68 -9.54
N GLY A 245 57.93 29.32 -8.68
CA GLY A 245 59.09 30.17 -8.34
C GLY A 245 59.85 30.57 -9.63
N GLU A 246 60.28 31.83 -9.69
CA GLU A 246 61.00 32.43 -10.87
C GLU A 246 62.17 31.57 -11.32
N TRP A 247 63.00 31.10 -10.39
CA TRP A 247 64.13 30.22 -10.68
C TRP A 247 63.68 28.95 -11.43
N LEU A 248 62.61 28.32 -11.01
CA LEU A 248 62.09 27.10 -11.69
C LEU A 248 61.65 27.42 -13.10
N GLN A 249 60.94 28.56 -13.28
CA GLN A 249 60.50 29.01 -14.58
C GLN A 249 61.67 29.31 -15.51
N GLU A 250 62.77 29.94 -15.00
CA GLU A 250 63.96 30.24 -15.78
C GLU A 250 64.68 28.91 -16.21
N VAL A 251 64.78 27.96 -15.27
CA VAL A 251 65.40 26.66 -15.57
C VAL A 251 64.61 25.93 -16.65
N ILE A 252 63.32 25.88 -16.60
CA ILE A 252 62.47 25.22 -17.63
C ILE A 252 62.56 25.99 -18.96
N ARG A 253 62.53 27.31 -18.97
CA ARG A 253 62.70 28.13 -20.20
C ARG A 253 64.11 28.01 -20.79
N SER A 254 65.05 27.51 -20.04
CA SER A 254 66.41 27.28 -20.58
C SER A 254 66.49 26.07 -21.52
N LEU A 255 65.44 25.20 -21.52
CA LEU A 255 65.35 24.11 -22.48
C LEU A 255 65.14 24.59 -23.88
N ALA A 256 65.74 23.91 -24.86
CA ALA A 256 65.65 24.20 -26.28
C ALA A 256 65.45 22.91 -27.09
N PRO A 257 64.85 22.96 -28.26
CA PRO A 257 64.71 21.81 -29.14
C PRO A 257 66.04 21.08 -29.34
N GLY A 258 66.03 19.76 -29.11
CA GLY A 258 67.21 18.89 -29.15
C GLY A 258 67.91 18.63 -27.81
N ASP A 259 67.53 19.35 -26.74
CA ASP A 259 68.01 19.01 -25.39
C ASP A 259 67.47 17.67 -24.89
N SER A 260 68.36 16.96 -24.11
CA SER A 260 67.94 15.71 -23.45
C SER A 260 67.28 15.98 -22.10
N VAL A 261 66.21 15.27 -21.81
CA VAL A 261 65.53 15.23 -20.55
C VAL A 261 65.32 13.78 -20.13
N ASP A 262 65.87 13.38 -19.01
CA ASP A 262 65.67 12.03 -18.45
C ASP A 262 64.65 12.11 -17.30
N ILE A 263 63.56 11.35 -17.40
CA ILE A 263 62.55 11.22 -16.38
C ILE A 263 62.80 9.94 -15.62
N SER A 264 63.20 10.02 -14.38
CA SER A 264 63.46 8.88 -13.50
C SER A 264 62.37 8.70 -12.44
N ILE A 265 61.92 7.49 -12.27
CA ILE A 265 60.86 7.10 -11.33
C ILE A 265 61.44 5.96 -10.46
N THR A 266 61.60 6.19 -9.17
CA THR A 266 62.09 5.16 -8.26
C THR A 266 61.13 5.00 -7.06
N ALA A 267 61.12 3.79 -6.48
CA ALA A 267 60.37 3.46 -5.26
C ALA A 267 61.30 2.93 -4.19
N PRO A 268 61.20 3.37 -2.91
CA PRO A 268 62.01 2.81 -1.85
C PRO A 268 61.76 1.32 -1.59
N ASP A 269 60.53 0.88 -1.79
CA ASP A 269 60.17 -0.55 -1.79
C ASP A 269 60.18 -1.05 -3.24
N THR A 270 61.20 -1.80 -3.59
CA THR A 270 61.43 -2.27 -4.95
C THR A 270 60.38 -3.25 -5.47
N ARG A 271 59.52 -3.80 -4.62
CA ARG A 271 58.39 -4.62 -5.07
C ARG A 271 57.43 -3.85 -6.01
N TRP A 272 57.42 -2.52 -5.89
CA TRP A 272 56.62 -1.65 -6.78
C TRP A 272 57.15 -1.55 -8.20
N GLU A 273 58.41 -1.92 -8.41
CA GLU A 273 59.07 -1.95 -9.74
C GLU A 273 58.55 -3.11 -10.60
N ASP A 274 58.10 -4.20 -9.92
CA ASP A 274 57.58 -5.42 -10.56
C ASP A 274 56.03 -5.40 -10.72
N VAL A 275 55.36 -4.30 -10.31
CA VAL A 275 53.90 -4.19 -10.38
C VAL A 275 53.43 -4.00 -11.80
N THR A 276 52.59 -4.91 -12.29
CA THR A 276 51.95 -4.82 -13.60
C THR A 276 50.70 -3.98 -13.61
N TYR A 277 49.89 -4.05 -12.53
CA TYR A 277 48.70 -3.26 -12.35
C TYR A 277 48.65 -2.69 -10.93
N ALA A 278 48.21 -1.43 -10.78
CA ALA A 278 48.00 -0.85 -9.47
C ALA A 278 46.85 0.17 -9.48
N VAL A 279 46.20 0.28 -8.34
CA VAL A 279 45.17 1.28 -8.07
C VAL A 279 45.40 1.92 -6.71
N GLY A 280 45.14 3.22 -6.60
CA GLY A 280 45.22 3.93 -5.34
C GLY A 280 44.11 3.48 -4.38
N GLY A 281 44.39 3.69 -3.10
CA GLY A 281 43.39 3.55 -2.04
C GLY A 281 43.72 4.54 -0.91
N LEU A 282 42.77 4.86 -0.09
CA LEU A 282 42.96 5.95 0.89
C LEU A 282 43.46 5.44 2.23
N TYR A 283 42.99 4.26 2.68
CA TYR A 283 43.26 3.78 4.04
C TYR A 283 43.71 2.33 4.03
N TRP A 284 44.79 2.05 4.75
CA TRP A 284 45.21 0.69 5.08
C TRP A 284 44.51 0.27 6.36
N ILE A 285 43.36 -0.37 6.24
CA ILE A 285 42.40 -0.61 7.33
C ILE A 285 42.74 -1.81 8.21
N LEU A 286 43.52 -2.77 7.68
CA LEU A 286 44.01 -3.94 8.38
C LEU A 286 45.48 -4.12 8.00
N LYS A 287 46.37 -4.14 8.98
CA LYS A 287 47.83 -4.28 8.74
C LYS A 287 48.39 -5.35 9.67
N ASP A 288 49.08 -6.35 9.11
CA ASP A 288 49.70 -7.47 9.80
C ASP A 288 48.73 -8.11 10.85
N GLY A 289 47.45 -8.26 10.48
CA GLY A 289 46.38 -8.79 11.31
C GLY A 289 45.87 -7.84 12.39
N VAL A 290 46.30 -6.58 12.40
CA VAL A 290 45.83 -5.56 13.34
C VAL A 290 44.90 -4.56 12.64
N VAL A 291 43.69 -4.43 13.18
CA VAL A 291 42.70 -3.45 12.66
C VAL A 291 43.12 -2.05 13.08
N ASP A 292 43.16 -1.10 12.17
CA ASP A 292 43.42 0.30 12.46
C ASP A 292 42.19 0.96 13.13
N THR A 293 42.21 1.08 14.43
CA THR A 293 41.14 1.70 15.21
C THR A 293 41.19 3.23 15.23
N SER A 294 42.20 3.85 14.62
CA SER A 294 42.30 5.32 14.52
C SER A 294 41.38 5.84 13.39
N LEU A 295 41.02 4.98 12.44
CA LEU A 295 40.12 5.31 11.34
C LEU A 295 38.67 5.20 11.79
N SER A 296 38.02 6.33 12.00
CA SER A 296 36.61 6.39 12.36
C SER A 296 35.87 7.41 11.53
N ASP A 297 34.94 6.94 10.72
CA ASP A 297 34.02 7.80 9.97
C ASP A 297 32.62 7.90 10.62
N GLY A 298 32.38 7.17 11.71
CA GLY A 298 31.16 7.21 12.54
C GLY A 298 29.88 6.76 11.83
N ALA A 299 29.90 6.54 10.51
CA ALA A 299 28.72 6.25 9.72
C ALA A 299 28.82 4.89 8.99
N ALA A 300 27.76 4.09 9.08
CA ALA A 300 27.59 2.94 8.24
C ALA A 300 27.28 3.38 6.81
N ALA A 301 28.03 2.84 5.84
CA ALA A 301 27.88 3.18 4.42
C ALA A 301 28.26 1.98 3.55
N PRO A 302 27.92 1.99 2.23
CA PRO A 302 28.51 1.04 1.30
C PRO A 302 30.05 1.16 1.28
N ARG A 303 30.76 0.03 1.20
CA ARG A 303 32.22 0.00 1.21
C ARG A 303 32.75 -0.96 0.16
N THR A 304 33.91 -0.61 -0.39
CA THR A 304 34.71 -1.45 -1.25
C THR A 304 36.09 -1.59 -0.66
N ALA A 305 36.64 -2.80 -0.59
CA ALA A 305 37.95 -3.07 -0.04
C ALA A 305 38.60 -4.28 -0.73
N VAL A 306 39.91 -4.39 -0.58
CA VAL A 306 40.66 -5.58 -0.99
C VAL A 306 41.53 -6.03 0.18
N GLY A 307 41.48 -7.34 0.46
CA GLY A 307 42.29 -7.97 1.51
C GLY A 307 43.22 -9.04 0.94
N THR A 308 44.35 -9.28 1.64
CA THR A 308 45.26 -10.36 1.32
C THR A 308 45.42 -11.29 2.51
N LYS A 309 45.45 -12.62 2.23
CA LYS A 309 45.62 -13.66 3.26
C LYS A 309 47.07 -14.15 3.31
N PRO A 310 47.49 -14.79 4.43
CA PRO A 310 48.86 -15.31 4.55
C PRO A 310 49.25 -16.41 3.55
N ASN A 311 48.25 -17.12 3.01
CA ASN A 311 48.42 -18.15 1.98
C ASN A 311 48.52 -17.58 0.54
N GLY A 312 48.50 -16.24 0.39
CA GLY A 312 48.53 -15.56 -0.91
C GLY A 312 47.16 -15.30 -1.55
N GLU A 313 46.07 -15.85 -1.00
CA GLU A 313 44.72 -15.53 -1.50
C GLU A 313 44.39 -14.05 -1.35
N VAL A 314 43.66 -13.54 -2.33
CA VAL A 314 43.19 -12.15 -2.36
C VAL A 314 41.68 -12.12 -2.34
N VAL A 315 41.13 -11.19 -1.57
CA VAL A 315 39.68 -11.02 -1.38
C VAL A 315 39.25 -9.65 -1.91
N PHE A 316 38.44 -9.63 -2.97
CA PHE A 316 37.69 -8.46 -3.43
C PHE A 316 36.39 -8.37 -2.66
N TYR A 317 36.16 -7.30 -1.95
CA TYR A 317 35.07 -7.18 -0.99
C TYR A 317 34.20 -5.96 -1.25
N THR A 318 32.89 -6.14 -1.24
CA THR A 318 31.90 -5.06 -1.20
C THR A 318 30.83 -5.34 -0.17
N ILE A 319 30.34 -4.29 0.50
CA ILE A 319 29.15 -4.33 1.30
C ILE A 319 28.20 -3.21 0.85
N ASP A 320 26.97 -3.55 0.58
CA ASP A 320 25.90 -2.59 0.26
C ASP A 320 25.55 -1.73 1.48
N GLY A 321 24.86 -0.62 1.28
CA GLY A 321 24.45 0.23 2.40
C GLY A 321 23.50 1.35 2.03
N ARG A 322 23.03 2.10 3.04
CA ARG A 322 22.09 3.22 2.89
C ARG A 322 20.72 2.80 2.31
N GLN A 323 20.35 1.52 2.44
CA GLN A 323 19.13 0.96 1.88
C GLN A 323 18.43 0.13 2.95
N ALA A 324 17.44 0.72 3.60
CA ALA A 324 16.62 0.03 4.59
C ALA A 324 15.94 -1.22 3.98
N GLY A 325 15.90 -2.31 4.74
CA GLY A 325 15.36 -3.59 4.30
C GLY A 325 16.24 -4.37 3.32
N HIS A 326 17.44 -3.85 2.98
CA HIS A 326 18.43 -4.54 2.14
C HIS A 326 19.82 -4.54 2.79
N SER A 327 20.37 -3.37 3.06
CA SER A 327 21.65 -3.23 3.77
C SER A 327 21.84 -1.84 4.37
N VAL A 328 22.11 -1.78 5.66
CA VAL A 328 22.44 -0.53 6.33
C VAL A 328 23.91 -0.14 6.14
N GLY A 329 24.74 -1.04 5.62
CA GLY A 329 26.17 -0.82 5.40
C GLY A 329 27.02 -1.05 6.64
N ALA A 330 28.30 -0.70 6.54
CA ALA A 330 29.29 -0.91 7.58
C ALA A 330 30.19 0.32 7.80
N THR A 331 30.73 0.46 9.00
CA THR A 331 31.82 1.39 9.28
C THR A 331 33.14 0.83 8.73
N ILE A 332 34.16 1.67 8.60
CA ILE A 332 35.51 1.25 8.17
C ILE A 332 36.04 0.15 9.11
N GLN A 333 35.89 0.33 10.41
CA GLN A 333 36.38 -0.65 11.42
C GLN A 333 35.65 -1.99 11.30
N MET A 334 34.32 -1.98 11.01
CA MET A 334 33.55 -3.22 10.79
C MET A 334 34.05 -3.98 9.56
N VAL A 335 34.36 -3.28 8.46
CA VAL A 335 34.93 -3.89 7.25
C VAL A 335 36.32 -4.48 7.53
N ALA A 336 37.18 -3.75 8.23
CA ALA A 336 38.51 -4.24 8.62
C ALA A 336 38.42 -5.50 9.50
N GLN A 337 37.49 -5.50 10.48
CA GLN A 337 37.25 -6.65 11.34
C GLN A 337 36.69 -7.84 10.53
N ARG A 338 35.76 -7.58 9.59
CA ARG A 338 35.18 -8.63 8.74
C ARG A 338 36.24 -9.26 7.81
N LEU A 339 37.09 -8.45 7.19
CA LEU A 339 38.20 -8.99 6.37
C LEU A 339 39.18 -9.83 7.21
N LYS A 340 39.45 -9.43 8.48
CA LYS A 340 40.21 -10.25 9.41
C LYS A 340 39.51 -11.59 9.71
N GLU A 341 38.18 -11.59 9.90
CA GLU A 341 37.36 -12.82 10.08
C GLU A 341 37.40 -13.72 8.85
N LEU A 342 37.47 -13.14 7.65
CA LEU A 342 37.67 -13.87 6.39
C LEU A 342 39.10 -14.40 6.22
N GLY A 343 40.02 -14.15 7.20
CA GLY A 343 41.38 -14.65 7.23
C GLY A 343 42.42 -13.71 6.62
N CYS A 344 42.06 -12.49 6.24
CA CYS A 344 43.00 -11.51 5.73
C CYS A 344 43.94 -11.01 6.85
N THR A 345 45.18 -10.72 6.48
CA THR A 345 46.17 -10.06 7.36
C THR A 345 46.43 -8.62 6.96
N ASN A 346 46.23 -8.28 5.71
CA ASN A 346 46.32 -6.92 5.21
C ASN A 346 45.05 -6.58 4.41
N ALA A 347 44.56 -5.33 4.52
CA ALA A 347 43.46 -4.86 3.71
C ALA A 347 43.47 -3.34 3.50
N ILE A 348 43.11 -2.94 2.30
CA ILE A 348 43.04 -1.55 1.84
C ILE A 348 41.59 -1.20 1.51
N LEU A 349 41.15 0.01 1.91
CA LEU A 349 39.85 0.56 1.56
C LEU A 349 39.97 1.34 0.24
N LEU A 350 39.10 0.98 -0.71
CA LEU A 350 38.90 1.69 -1.96
C LEU A 350 37.72 2.67 -1.84
N ASP A 351 37.34 3.34 -2.96
CA ASP A 351 36.22 4.28 -2.91
C ASP A 351 34.91 3.56 -2.55
N GLY A 352 34.12 4.20 -1.71
CA GLY A 352 32.89 3.65 -1.15
C GLY A 352 31.65 4.47 -1.50
N GLY A 353 30.63 4.30 -0.69
CA GLY A 353 29.37 5.02 -0.87
C GLY A 353 28.67 4.65 -2.19
N GLY A 354 28.28 5.68 -2.97
CA GLY A 354 27.64 5.48 -4.28
C GLY A 354 28.50 4.83 -5.34
N SER A 355 29.84 4.81 -5.16
CA SER A 355 30.78 4.16 -6.08
C SER A 355 30.83 2.65 -5.89
N THR A 356 30.44 2.12 -4.71
CA THR A 356 30.49 0.69 -4.42
C THR A 356 29.71 -0.11 -5.45
N THR A 357 30.42 -0.82 -6.31
CA THR A 357 29.87 -1.66 -7.37
C THR A 357 30.73 -2.91 -7.51
N MET A 358 30.08 -4.07 -7.58
CA MET A 358 30.73 -5.34 -7.94
C MET A 358 30.00 -5.93 -9.12
N VAL A 359 30.75 -6.29 -10.13
CA VAL A 359 30.29 -7.13 -11.25
C VAL A 359 30.86 -8.53 -11.11
N SER A 360 30.15 -9.54 -11.56
CA SER A 360 30.67 -10.89 -11.67
C SER A 360 29.96 -11.67 -12.78
N THR A 361 30.64 -12.62 -13.37
CA THR A 361 30.09 -13.56 -14.33
C THR A 361 29.68 -14.82 -13.58
N TYR A 362 28.38 -15.12 -13.57
CA TYR A 362 27.93 -16.41 -13.09
C TYR A 362 28.28 -17.50 -14.07
N PRO A 363 28.53 -18.75 -13.61
CA PRO A 363 29.00 -19.83 -14.47
C PRO A 363 28.15 -20.07 -15.72
N ASP A 364 26.86 -19.91 -15.63
CA ASP A 364 25.87 -20.10 -16.69
C ASP A 364 25.68 -18.90 -17.63
N TYR A 365 26.43 -17.80 -17.40
CA TYR A 365 26.37 -16.60 -18.24
C TYR A 365 27.64 -16.37 -19.02
N GLY A 366 27.50 -15.86 -20.24
CA GLY A 366 28.62 -15.52 -21.12
C GLY A 366 29.29 -14.19 -20.79
N SER A 367 28.67 -13.32 -19.98
CA SER A 367 29.17 -11.99 -19.65
C SER A 367 28.91 -11.64 -18.20
N SER A 368 29.61 -10.64 -17.70
CA SER A 368 29.46 -10.16 -16.34
C SER A 368 28.22 -9.29 -16.16
N SER A 369 27.69 -9.27 -14.94
CA SER A 369 26.57 -8.42 -14.50
C SER A 369 26.83 -7.84 -13.12
N ILE A 370 26.12 -6.74 -12.77
CA ILE A 370 26.19 -6.16 -11.43
C ILE A 370 25.50 -7.10 -10.47
N ILE A 371 26.18 -7.51 -9.41
CA ILE A 371 25.68 -8.47 -8.42
C ILE A 371 25.34 -7.84 -7.07
N ASN A 372 25.80 -6.63 -6.80
CA ASN A 372 25.42 -5.86 -5.62
C ASN A 372 24.32 -4.84 -5.96
N LYS A 373 23.84 -4.08 -4.98
CA LYS A 373 22.81 -3.04 -5.16
C LYS A 373 23.41 -1.66 -4.89
N PRO A 374 23.78 -0.88 -5.93
CA PRO A 374 24.35 0.45 -5.76
C PRO A 374 23.40 1.40 -5.02
N SER A 375 23.93 2.15 -4.03
CA SER A 375 23.13 3.02 -3.16
C SER A 375 22.56 4.26 -3.86
N ASP A 376 23.11 4.65 -5.01
CA ASP A 376 22.61 5.76 -5.83
C ASP A 376 21.42 5.35 -6.74
N GLY A 377 21.00 4.07 -6.66
CA GLY A 377 19.94 3.49 -7.50
C GLY A 377 20.43 3.06 -8.89
N THR A 378 21.51 3.64 -9.37
CA THR A 378 22.21 3.28 -10.62
C THR A 378 23.72 3.23 -10.36
N PRO A 379 24.51 2.43 -11.12
CA PRO A 379 25.95 2.40 -10.98
C PRO A 379 26.55 3.76 -11.24
N ARG A 380 27.36 4.23 -10.32
CA ARG A 380 28.09 5.49 -10.50
C ARG A 380 29.22 5.33 -11.49
N ALA A 381 29.45 6.32 -12.37
CA ALA A 381 30.65 6.39 -13.16
C ALA A 381 31.84 6.76 -12.26
N VAL A 382 32.86 5.92 -12.25
CA VAL A 382 34.07 5.99 -11.41
C VAL A 382 35.32 6.20 -12.27
N SER A 383 36.41 6.61 -11.64
CA SER A 383 37.68 6.89 -12.34
C SER A 383 38.34 5.62 -12.91
N ASN A 384 38.36 4.57 -12.11
CA ASN A 384 38.98 3.29 -12.47
C ASN A 384 38.29 2.14 -11.70
N ALA A 385 38.60 0.92 -12.11
CA ALA A 385 38.08 -0.30 -11.52
C ALA A 385 39.15 -1.41 -11.59
N VAL A 386 39.02 -2.39 -10.70
CA VAL A 386 39.88 -3.58 -10.65
C VAL A 386 39.06 -4.77 -11.10
N PHE A 387 39.59 -5.56 -12.02
CA PHE A 387 38.94 -6.74 -12.56
C PHE A 387 39.78 -7.99 -12.39
N LEU A 388 39.12 -9.14 -12.33
CA LEU A 388 39.74 -10.46 -12.49
C LEU A 388 39.36 -11.01 -13.86
N LEU A 389 40.35 -11.30 -14.71
CA LEU A 389 40.17 -11.89 -16.03
C LEU A 389 40.52 -13.37 -15.98
N SER A 390 39.77 -14.20 -16.68
CA SER A 390 40.16 -15.58 -16.94
C SER A 390 41.11 -15.67 -18.11
N ASN A 391 42.23 -16.44 -17.93
CA ASN A 391 43.18 -16.78 -18.98
C ASN A 391 42.84 -18.13 -19.63
N LEU A 392 41.75 -18.79 -19.15
CA LEU A 392 41.31 -20.07 -19.68
C LEU A 392 40.55 -19.88 -21.00
N SER A 393 40.60 -20.91 -21.83
CA SER A 393 39.85 -21.00 -23.09
C SER A 393 38.78 -22.08 -23.00
N PRO A 394 37.71 -22.00 -23.81
CA PRO A 394 36.71 -23.06 -23.87
C PRO A 394 37.33 -24.40 -24.25
N THR A 395 37.03 -25.44 -23.48
CA THR A 395 37.56 -26.79 -23.70
C THR A 395 36.52 -27.73 -24.30
N HIS A 396 35.27 -27.42 -24.16
CA HIS A 396 34.11 -28.26 -24.51
C HIS A 396 34.12 -29.65 -23.82
N GLN A 397 34.93 -29.82 -22.76
CA GLN A 397 34.95 -31.01 -21.92
C GLN A 397 34.22 -30.75 -20.63
N PRO A 398 33.20 -31.55 -20.23
CA PRO A 398 32.45 -31.34 -19.00
C PRO A 398 33.35 -31.23 -17.78
N GLY A 399 33.23 -30.13 -17.02
CA GLY A 399 34.05 -29.85 -15.85
C GLY A 399 33.23 -29.81 -14.55
N SER A 400 32.09 -29.15 -14.58
CA SER A 400 31.24 -28.99 -13.42
C SER A 400 29.78 -28.74 -13.83
N LEU A 401 28.87 -28.89 -12.88
CA LEU A 401 27.48 -28.50 -13.01
C LEU A 401 27.18 -27.27 -12.15
N TYR A 402 26.34 -26.39 -12.65
CA TYR A 402 25.84 -25.24 -11.92
C TYR A 402 24.36 -25.41 -11.64
N VAL A 403 24.00 -25.48 -10.36
CA VAL A 403 22.61 -25.73 -9.90
C VAL A 403 21.95 -24.41 -9.49
N THR A 404 20.76 -24.14 -10.03
CA THR A 404 19.94 -22.99 -9.65
C THR A 404 18.62 -23.44 -8.99
N PRO A 405 18.04 -22.61 -8.13
CA PRO A 405 18.47 -21.30 -7.67
C PRO A 405 19.71 -21.38 -6.77
N LYS A 406 20.60 -20.41 -6.91
CA LYS A 406 21.89 -20.37 -6.18
C LYS A 406 21.74 -19.90 -4.73
N SER A 407 20.69 -19.15 -4.44
CA SER A 407 20.33 -18.77 -3.08
C SER A 407 18.82 -18.68 -2.99
N LEU A 408 18.25 -19.40 -2.05
CA LEU A 408 16.81 -19.37 -1.83
C LEU A 408 16.52 -19.54 -0.36
N THR A 409 15.62 -18.70 0.15
CA THR A 409 15.05 -18.82 1.49
C THR A 409 13.61 -19.32 1.38
N LEU A 410 13.36 -20.53 1.88
CA LEU A 410 12.05 -21.19 1.81
C LEU A 410 11.38 -21.23 3.18
N LEU A 411 10.05 -21.24 3.17
CA LEU A 411 9.25 -21.69 4.28
C LEU A 411 9.35 -23.22 4.43
N PRO A 412 9.19 -23.77 5.65
CA PRO A 412 9.02 -25.21 5.86
C PRO A 412 7.88 -25.75 4.99
N GLY A 413 8.09 -26.89 4.33
CA GLY A 413 7.12 -27.51 3.42
C GLY A 413 6.98 -26.87 2.03
N ALA A 414 7.62 -25.74 1.76
CA ALA A 414 7.61 -25.10 0.46
C ALA A 414 8.35 -25.94 -0.59
N THR A 415 8.01 -25.75 -1.84
CA THR A 415 8.69 -26.44 -2.96
C THR A 415 9.42 -25.42 -3.85
N THR A 416 10.50 -25.89 -4.47
CA THR A 416 11.21 -25.11 -5.50
C THR A 416 11.74 -26.03 -6.58
N GLN A 417 11.65 -25.57 -7.83
CA GLN A 417 12.24 -26.30 -8.97
C GLN A 417 13.72 -25.96 -9.05
N CYS A 418 14.58 -26.96 -8.89
CA CYS A 418 15.99 -26.86 -9.21
C CYS A 418 16.22 -27.15 -10.69
N THR A 419 17.13 -26.39 -11.31
CA THR A 419 17.59 -26.59 -12.69
C THR A 419 19.10 -26.62 -12.71
N VAL A 420 19.68 -27.12 -13.79
CA VAL A 420 21.12 -27.32 -13.90
C VAL A 420 21.61 -26.88 -15.26
N SER A 421 22.80 -26.23 -15.29
CA SER A 421 23.60 -25.94 -16.49
C SER A 421 24.95 -26.62 -16.35
N ALA A 422 25.60 -26.94 -17.47
CA ALA A 422 26.93 -27.52 -17.47
C ALA A 422 27.99 -26.48 -17.85
N MET A 423 29.17 -26.58 -17.24
CA MET A 423 30.36 -25.85 -17.59
C MET A 423 31.45 -26.81 -18.02
N ASP A 424 32.25 -26.36 -18.97
CA ASP A 424 33.45 -27.12 -19.37
C ASP A 424 34.60 -26.91 -18.36
N THR A 425 35.71 -27.64 -18.53
CA THR A 425 36.90 -27.51 -17.66
C THR A 425 37.59 -26.17 -17.79
N GLY A 426 37.23 -25.32 -18.76
CA GLY A 426 37.65 -23.94 -18.90
C GLY A 426 36.68 -22.95 -18.23
N TRP A 427 35.64 -23.44 -17.53
CA TRP A 427 34.62 -22.64 -16.87
C TRP A 427 33.74 -21.84 -17.83
N TYR A 428 33.58 -22.31 -19.07
CA TYR A 428 32.65 -21.75 -20.04
C TYR A 428 31.33 -22.53 -20.03
N PRO A 429 30.18 -21.85 -20.21
CA PRO A 429 28.90 -22.53 -20.30
C PRO A 429 28.86 -23.49 -21.51
N MET A 430 28.23 -24.63 -21.32
CA MET A 430 28.00 -25.62 -22.37
C MET A 430 26.54 -25.55 -22.81
N ASP A 431 26.27 -25.71 -24.11
CA ASP A 431 24.91 -25.70 -24.65
C ASP A 431 24.11 -26.94 -24.26
N GLU A 432 24.79 -28.05 -23.99
CA GLU A 432 24.17 -29.33 -23.66
C GLU A 432 24.73 -29.90 -22.35
N LEU A 433 23.87 -30.64 -21.64
CA LEU A 433 24.28 -31.38 -20.46
C LEU A 433 25.07 -32.63 -20.84
N PRO A 434 26.05 -33.07 -19.99
CA PRO A 434 26.89 -34.25 -20.32
C PRO A 434 26.12 -35.57 -20.39
N GLY A 435 24.90 -35.64 -19.83
CA GLY A 435 24.05 -36.82 -19.82
C GLY A 435 22.77 -36.60 -18.95
N GLU A 436 22.11 -37.70 -18.61
CA GLU A 436 20.96 -37.62 -17.70
C GLU A 436 21.35 -37.10 -16.31
N ILE A 437 20.47 -36.33 -15.70
CA ILE A 437 20.70 -35.73 -14.38
C ILE A 437 20.14 -36.65 -13.29
N THR A 438 20.98 -36.96 -12.33
CA THR A 438 20.61 -37.59 -11.07
C THR A 438 20.61 -36.55 -9.95
N TRP A 439 19.48 -36.41 -9.29
CA TRP A 439 19.30 -35.48 -8.17
C TRP A 439 19.42 -36.21 -6.84
N SER A 440 20.06 -35.57 -5.87
CA SER A 440 20.14 -36.07 -4.50
C SER A 440 20.11 -34.94 -3.47
N SER A 441 19.54 -35.23 -2.29
CA SER A 441 19.57 -34.32 -1.14
C SER A 441 19.55 -35.22 0.12
N PRO A 442 20.60 -35.25 0.92
CA PRO A 442 20.70 -36.19 2.05
C PRO A 442 19.61 -35.99 3.12
N GLU A 443 19.16 -34.76 3.31
CA GLU A 443 18.23 -34.39 4.38
C GLU A 443 16.92 -33.78 3.87
N GLY A 444 16.77 -33.58 2.56
CA GLY A 444 15.59 -33.06 1.90
C GLY A 444 15.05 -34.03 0.86
N ALA A 445 13.80 -33.85 0.46
CA ALA A 445 13.22 -34.58 -0.64
C ALA A 445 13.44 -33.82 -1.96
N VAL A 446 14.11 -34.45 -2.91
CA VAL A 446 14.20 -33.95 -4.28
C VAL A 446 13.70 -35.03 -5.24
N SER A 447 12.84 -34.65 -6.18
CA SER A 447 12.31 -35.57 -7.20
C SER A 447 13.33 -35.81 -8.31
N ALA A 448 13.08 -36.84 -9.13
CA ALA A 448 13.88 -37.11 -10.33
C ALA A 448 13.87 -35.94 -11.34
N SER A 449 12.87 -35.09 -11.30
CA SER A 449 12.78 -33.85 -12.13
C SER A 449 13.46 -32.63 -11.49
N GLY A 450 14.06 -32.76 -10.30
CA GLY A 450 14.70 -31.64 -9.60
C GLY A 450 13.76 -30.77 -8.77
N LEU A 451 12.50 -31.20 -8.53
CA LEU A 451 11.62 -30.51 -7.60
C LEU A 451 12.03 -30.84 -6.17
N PHE A 452 12.55 -29.85 -5.46
CA PHE A 452 12.92 -29.95 -4.04
C PHE A 452 11.72 -29.56 -3.16
N THR A 453 11.46 -30.35 -2.13
CA THR A 453 10.50 -30.07 -1.07
C THR A 453 11.25 -29.81 0.23
N ALA A 454 11.05 -28.61 0.79
CA ALA A 454 11.69 -28.20 2.03
C ALA A 454 11.19 -29.05 3.21
N PRO A 455 12.09 -29.61 4.04
CA PRO A 455 11.70 -30.23 5.28
C PRO A 455 10.96 -29.29 6.23
N GLN A 456 10.20 -29.85 7.16
CA GLN A 456 9.49 -29.07 8.19
C GLN A 456 10.45 -28.42 9.22
N THR A 457 11.67 -28.92 9.34
CA THR A 457 12.67 -28.41 10.27
C THR A 457 13.47 -27.30 9.60
N PRO A 458 13.57 -26.10 10.19
CA PRO A 458 14.47 -25.05 9.69
C PRO A 458 15.92 -25.51 9.67
N GLY A 459 16.66 -25.13 8.63
CA GLY A 459 18.05 -25.54 8.44
C GLY A 459 18.57 -25.18 7.05
N VAL A 460 19.81 -25.60 6.76
CA VAL A 460 20.43 -25.45 5.44
C VAL A 460 20.52 -26.83 4.79
N TYR A 461 19.93 -26.94 3.63
CA TYR A 461 19.83 -28.20 2.88
C TYR A 461 20.58 -28.10 1.56
N THR A 462 21.35 -29.14 1.25
CA THR A 462 22.09 -29.20 0.00
C THR A 462 21.34 -30.05 -1.02
N VAL A 463 21.16 -29.51 -2.22
CA VAL A 463 20.65 -30.25 -3.38
C VAL A 463 21.81 -30.41 -4.36
N THR A 464 22.10 -31.63 -4.73
CA THR A 464 23.18 -32.01 -5.63
C THR A 464 22.62 -32.60 -6.91
N ALA A 465 23.16 -32.15 -8.04
CA ALA A 465 22.95 -32.73 -9.35
C ALA A 465 24.25 -33.46 -9.79
N GLU A 466 24.11 -34.63 -10.40
CA GLU A 466 25.18 -35.39 -10.99
C GLU A 466 24.83 -35.78 -12.42
N SER A 467 25.77 -35.65 -13.36
CA SER A 467 25.62 -36.11 -14.72
C SER A 467 26.97 -36.55 -15.26
N SER A 468 27.07 -37.82 -15.73
CA SER A 468 28.29 -38.38 -16.35
C SER A 468 29.55 -38.19 -15.52
N GLY A 469 29.43 -38.26 -14.19
CA GLY A 469 30.55 -38.14 -13.25
C GLY A 469 30.96 -36.72 -12.88
N VAL A 470 30.30 -35.70 -13.42
CA VAL A 470 30.44 -34.31 -12.96
C VAL A 470 29.29 -33.93 -12.05
N THR A 471 29.57 -33.09 -11.05
CA THR A 471 28.60 -32.73 -10.00
C THR A 471 28.48 -31.22 -9.85
N GLY A 472 27.37 -30.77 -9.31
CA GLY A 472 27.14 -29.41 -8.87
C GLY A 472 26.13 -29.40 -7.74
N SER A 473 26.15 -28.38 -6.91
CA SER A 473 25.19 -28.29 -5.80
C SER A 473 24.75 -26.87 -5.53
N THR A 474 23.59 -26.76 -4.86
CA THR A 474 23.09 -25.51 -4.30
C THR A 474 22.66 -25.68 -2.86
N ARG A 475 22.71 -24.60 -2.08
CA ARG A 475 22.25 -24.57 -0.68
C ARG A 475 20.93 -23.85 -0.61
N ILE A 476 19.95 -24.48 0.05
CA ILE A 476 18.61 -23.94 0.25
C ILE A 476 18.45 -23.74 1.75
N HIS A 477 18.13 -22.49 2.13
CA HIS A 477 17.90 -22.10 3.51
C HIS A 477 16.41 -22.20 3.83
N VAL A 478 16.02 -23.13 4.69
CA VAL A 478 14.66 -23.26 5.21
C VAL A 478 14.58 -22.49 6.51
N LEU A 479 13.77 -21.44 6.54
CA LEU A 479 13.66 -20.52 7.67
C LEU A 479 12.23 -20.51 8.22
N GLN A 480 12.10 -20.59 9.54
CA GLN A 480 10.83 -20.37 10.21
C GLN A 480 10.44 -18.90 10.10
N ALA A 481 9.30 -18.59 9.50
CA ALA A 481 8.79 -17.23 9.49
C ALA A 481 8.57 -16.70 10.92
N ASP A 482 8.91 -15.46 11.17
CA ASP A 482 8.53 -14.76 12.39
C ASP A 482 7.23 -13.97 12.20
N THR A 483 6.84 -13.74 10.95
CA THR A 483 5.60 -13.07 10.59
C THR A 483 4.96 -13.75 9.39
N LEU A 484 3.65 -14.08 9.53
CA LEU A 484 2.79 -14.48 8.41
C LEU A 484 1.76 -13.37 8.14
N TYR A 485 1.33 -13.25 6.91
CA TYR A 485 0.28 -12.34 6.52
C TYR A 485 -0.58 -12.92 5.39
N LEU A 486 -1.85 -12.54 5.44
CA LEU A 486 -2.83 -12.89 4.44
C LEU A 486 -3.08 -11.69 3.53
N THR A 487 -3.30 -11.97 2.26
CA THR A 487 -3.70 -10.98 1.27
C THR A 487 -4.97 -11.47 0.57
N ASP A 488 -5.96 -10.61 0.49
CA ASP A 488 -7.15 -10.82 -0.32
C ASP A 488 -6.78 -10.57 -1.78
N GLU A 489 -6.90 -11.58 -2.63
CA GLU A 489 -6.43 -11.51 -4.02
C GLU A 489 -7.23 -10.52 -4.87
N ALA A 490 -8.51 -10.36 -4.55
CA ALA A 490 -9.38 -9.44 -5.30
C ALA A 490 -9.04 -7.97 -5.04
N THR A 491 -8.60 -7.66 -3.82
CA THR A 491 -8.33 -6.29 -3.40
C THR A 491 -6.84 -5.95 -3.32
N GLY A 492 -5.97 -6.96 -3.26
CA GLY A 492 -4.54 -6.82 -3.00
C GLY A 492 -4.20 -6.32 -1.59
N LYS A 493 -5.16 -6.33 -0.65
CA LYS A 493 -5.01 -5.78 0.70
C LYS A 493 -4.96 -6.89 1.76
N ARG A 494 -4.35 -6.58 2.89
CA ARG A 494 -4.35 -7.43 4.07
C ARG A 494 -5.65 -7.20 4.84
N PRO A 495 -6.56 -8.20 4.92
CA PRO A 495 -7.83 -8.05 5.61
C PRO A 495 -7.62 -8.06 7.13
N SER A 496 -8.29 -7.14 7.82
CA SER A 496 -8.38 -7.17 9.29
C SER A 496 -9.56 -8.03 9.79
N SER A 497 -10.59 -8.16 8.98
CA SER A 497 -11.78 -9.00 9.22
C SER A 497 -12.60 -9.12 7.95
N TYR A 498 -13.50 -10.11 7.91
CA TYR A 498 -14.51 -10.24 6.87
C TYR A 498 -15.93 -10.20 7.44
N SER A 499 -16.83 -9.58 6.69
CA SER A 499 -18.27 -9.70 6.86
C SER A 499 -18.84 -10.23 5.54
N LEU A 500 -19.26 -11.49 5.53
CA LEU A 500 -19.63 -12.23 4.33
C LEU A 500 -21.10 -12.64 4.37
N THR A 501 -21.67 -12.80 3.19
CA THR A 501 -22.98 -13.43 3.00
C THR A 501 -22.83 -14.94 2.82
N PRO A 502 -23.88 -15.74 3.09
CA PRO A 502 -23.85 -17.18 2.86
C PRO A 502 -23.41 -17.57 1.46
N GLY A 503 -22.50 -18.55 1.36
CA GLY A 503 -21.96 -19.05 0.11
C GLY A 503 -21.01 -18.10 -0.63
N GLN A 504 -20.71 -16.93 -0.09
CA GLN A 504 -19.74 -16.00 -0.68
C GLN A 504 -18.35 -16.61 -0.63
N LYS A 505 -17.60 -16.45 -1.73
CA LYS A 505 -16.22 -16.94 -1.84
C LYS A 505 -15.23 -15.80 -1.73
N VAL A 506 -14.09 -16.08 -1.10
CA VAL A 506 -12.95 -15.18 -0.98
C VAL A 506 -11.70 -15.98 -1.29
N ASN A 507 -10.85 -15.50 -2.19
CA ASN A 507 -9.55 -16.10 -2.47
C ASN A 507 -8.48 -15.35 -1.68
N LEU A 508 -7.73 -16.10 -0.90
CA LEU A 508 -6.67 -15.60 -0.03
C LEU A 508 -5.34 -16.21 -0.44
N SER A 509 -4.32 -15.41 -0.49
CA SER A 509 -2.93 -15.88 -0.55
C SER A 509 -2.24 -15.63 0.77
N ALA A 510 -1.30 -16.52 1.11
CA ALA A 510 -0.49 -16.39 2.31
C ALA A 510 0.98 -16.16 1.95
N ALA A 511 1.66 -15.37 2.74
CA ALA A 511 3.09 -15.18 2.65
C ALA A 511 3.72 -15.06 4.03
N GLY A 512 5.03 -15.32 4.10
CA GLY A 512 5.77 -15.26 5.34
C GLY A 512 7.08 -14.51 5.19
N SER A 513 7.52 -13.86 6.27
CA SER A 513 8.83 -13.24 6.33
C SER A 513 9.59 -13.68 7.57
N TYR A 514 10.91 -13.68 7.44
CA TYR A 514 11.84 -13.80 8.57
C TYR A 514 12.63 -12.51 8.66
N ARG A 515 12.49 -11.80 9.78
CA ARG A 515 13.01 -10.44 9.91
C ARG A 515 12.33 -9.54 8.86
N THR A 516 13.09 -9.04 7.90
CA THR A 516 12.58 -8.24 6.78
C THR A 516 12.70 -8.95 5.43
N ILE A 517 13.06 -10.24 5.45
CA ILE A 517 13.24 -11.05 4.23
C ILE A 517 11.96 -11.82 3.96
N ASP A 518 11.40 -11.62 2.80
CA ASP A 518 10.28 -12.44 2.33
C ASP A 518 10.79 -13.85 2.03
N LEU A 519 10.07 -14.83 2.57
CA LEU A 519 10.38 -16.24 2.38
C LEU A 519 9.56 -16.79 1.21
N THR A 520 10.21 -17.53 0.34
CA THR A 520 9.50 -18.22 -0.74
C THR A 520 8.64 -19.32 -0.15
N GLY A 521 7.35 -19.26 -0.44
CA GLY A 521 6.35 -20.24 -0.09
C GLY A 521 5.55 -20.66 -1.32
N GLY A 522 4.76 -21.67 -1.18
CA GLY A 522 3.70 -22.11 -2.10
C GLY A 522 2.62 -22.72 -1.24
N ASP A 523 1.52 -23.18 -1.83
CA ASP A 523 0.37 -23.70 -1.08
C ASP A 523 0.78 -24.80 -0.10
N SER A 524 1.75 -25.62 -0.46
CA SER A 524 2.30 -26.69 0.38
C SER A 524 3.02 -26.22 1.67
N ALA A 525 3.40 -24.94 1.75
CA ALA A 525 4.03 -24.35 2.91
C ALA A 525 3.01 -23.88 3.97
N PHE A 526 1.73 -23.85 3.63
CA PHE A 526 0.69 -23.30 4.46
C PHE A 526 -0.34 -24.35 4.83
N GLN A 527 -0.76 -24.31 6.09
CA GLN A 527 -1.87 -25.10 6.60
C GLN A 527 -3.04 -24.18 6.88
N TRP A 528 -4.07 -24.30 6.06
CA TRP A 528 -5.29 -23.54 6.19
C TRP A 528 -6.29 -24.26 7.08
N THR A 529 -6.89 -23.54 8.02
CA THR A 529 -7.93 -24.05 8.91
C THR A 529 -9.00 -23.00 9.14
N VAL A 530 -10.19 -23.47 9.50
CA VAL A 530 -11.34 -22.64 9.87
C VAL A 530 -11.68 -22.90 11.32
N GLU A 531 -11.79 -21.85 12.09
CA GLU A 531 -12.25 -21.86 13.48
C GLU A 531 -13.71 -21.41 13.52
N GLY A 532 -14.61 -22.22 14.12
CA GLY A 532 -16.05 -21.97 14.12
C GLY A 532 -16.75 -22.48 12.86
N ASP A 533 -18.07 -22.39 12.84
CA ASP A 533 -18.95 -22.93 11.77
C ASP A 533 -19.17 -21.89 10.66
N ILE A 534 -18.11 -21.20 10.24
CA ILE A 534 -18.18 -20.09 9.27
C ILE A 534 -18.09 -20.53 7.80
N GLY A 535 -17.74 -21.80 7.53
CA GLY A 535 -17.57 -22.30 6.18
C GLY A 535 -16.39 -23.25 6.01
N THR A 536 -15.86 -23.34 4.81
CA THR A 536 -14.74 -24.21 4.46
C THR A 536 -13.66 -23.45 3.71
N ILE A 537 -12.40 -23.89 3.84
CA ILE A 537 -11.26 -23.35 3.10
C ILE A 537 -10.51 -24.50 2.43
N THR A 538 -10.03 -24.27 1.23
CA THR A 538 -9.20 -25.21 0.47
C THR A 538 -7.71 -24.99 0.78
N ASP A 539 -6.87 -25.96 0.41
CA ASP A 539 -5.42 -25.87 0.64
C ASP A 539 -4.73 -24.74 -0.16
N ASP A 540 -5.39 -24.25 -1.20
CA ASP A 540 -4.95 -23.08 -2.00
C ASP A 540 -5.54 -21.75 -1.52
N GLY A 541 -6.22 -21.71 -0.36
CA GLY A 541 -6.72 -20.50 0.27
C GLY A 541 -8.07 -19.98 -0.23
N GLN A 542 -8.84 -20.77 -1.01
CA GLN A 542 -10.21 -20.39 -1.36
C GLN A 542 -11.15 -20.68 -0.20
N PHE A 543 -11.62 -19.63 0.46
CA PHE A 543 -12.65 -19.71 1.49
C PHE A 543 -14.05 -19.61 0.88
N THR A 544 -14.95 -20.49 1.31
CA THR A 544 -16.39 -20.44 0.98
C THR A 544 -17.17 -20.31 2.27
N ALA A 545 -17.91 -19.20 2.42
CA ALA A 545 -18.74 -18.94 3.59
C ALA A 545 -19.87 -19.97 3.74
N GLY A 546 -20.13 -20.38 4.99
CA GLY A 546 -21.22 -21.29 5.33
C GLY A 546 -22.59 -20.69 5.01
N LEU A 547 -23.63 -21.50 5.11
CA LEU A 547 -25.00 -21.07 4.80
C LEU A 547 -25.73 -20.42 5.98
N ASN A 548 -25.19 -20.56 7.20
CA ASN A 548 -25.77 -20.04 8.42
C ASN A 548 -24.99 -18.82 8.93
N SER A 549 -25.67 -17.95 9.68
CA SER A 549 -25.01 -16.90 10.42
C SER A 549 -24.07 -17.49 11.47
N ALA A 550 -22.81 -17.15 11.40
CA ALA A 550 -21.76 -17.66 12.28
C ALA A 550 -20.63 -16.64 12.44
N THR A 551 -19.89 -16.76 13.53
CA THR A 551 -18.66 -16.03 13.78
C THR A 551 -17.53 -17.00 14.03
N GLY A 552 -16.35 -16.69 13.53
CA GLY A 552 -15.17 -17.52 13.66
C GLY A 552 -13.96 -16.85 13.06
N ALA A 553 -13.00 -17.63 12.59
CA ALA A 553 -11.82 -17.08 11.96
C ALA A 553 -11.25 -18.02 10.89
N ILE A 554 -10.60 -17.46 9.90
CA ILE A 554 -9.70 -18.19 9.01
C ILE A 554 -8.31 -18.10 9.61
N ARG A 555 -7.67 -19.26 9.78
CA ARG A 555 -6.32 -19.37 10.29
C ARG A 555 -5.41 -20.01 9.24
N VAL A 556 -4.25 -19.41 9.01
CA VAL A 556 -3.17 -20.02 8.23
C VAL A 556 -1.93 -20.16 9.10
N ALA A 557 -1.23 -21.27 8.98
CA ALA A 557 -0.01 -21.55 9.71
C ALA A 557 1.08 -22.06 8.77
N SER A 558 2.34 -21.76 9.12
CA SER A 558 3.54 -22.37 8.54
C SER A 558 4.50 -22.67 9.69
N GLY A 559 4.75 -23.95 9.95
CA GLY A 559 5.44 -24.38 11.18
C GLY A 559 4.74 -23.86 12.43
N ASP A 560 5.49 -23.22 13.32
CA ASP A 560 4.97 -22.70 14.60
C ASP A 560 4.33 -21.29 14.49
N THR A 561 4.42 -20.64 13.34
CA THR A 561 3.89 -19.28 13.15
C THR A 561 2.52 -19.35 12.48
N ALA A 562 1.57 -18.55 12.98
CA ALA A 562 0.23 -18.48 12.42
C ALA A 562 -0.31 -17.05 12.42
N VAL A 563 -1.23 -16.79 11.50
CA VAL A 563 -2.04 -15.59 11.47
C VAL A 563 -3.51 -15.94 11.33
N THR A 564 -4.38 -15.13 11.94
CA THR A 564 -5.81 -15.38 12.00
C THR A 564 -6.56 -14.13 11.54
N VAL A 565 -7.61 -14.32 10.74
CA VAL A 565 -8.50 -13.25 10.29
C VAL A 565 -9.93 -13.56 10.75
N PRO A 566 -10.53 -12.74 11.60
CA PRO A 566 -11.91 -12.90 12.04
C PRO A 566 -12.89 -12.83 10.86
N VAL A 567 -13.89 -13.70 10.89
CA VAL A 567 -14.94 -13.78 9.88
C VAL A 567 -16.31 -13.80 10.56
N THR A 568 -17.21 -12.97 10.06
CA THR A 568 -18.62 -13.02 10.38
C THR A 568 -19.39 -13.36 9.11
N VAL A 569 -20.08 -14.48 9.11
CA VAL A 569 -21.06 -14.80 8.08
C VAL A 569 -22.41 -14.31 8.58
N LYS A 570 -23.05 -13.41 7.83
CA LYS A 570 -24.34 -12.87 8.17
C LYS A 570 -25.34 -13.27 7.08
N ALA A 571 -26.22 -14.19 7.42
CA ALA A 571 -27.36 -14.47 6.56
C ALA A 571 -28.27 -13.25 6.52
N PRO A 572 -28.77 -12.85 5.36
CA PRO A 572 -29.74 -11.77 5.28
C PRO A 572 -30.94 -12.06 6.16
N GLY A 573 -31.42 -11.04 6.87
CA GLY A 573 -32.67 -11.14 7.60
C GLY A 573 -33.83 -11.43 6.64
N GLN A 574 -34.71 -12.31 7.02
CA GLN A 574 -35.97 -12.57 6.35
C GLN A 574 -37.09 -12.17 7.28
N TYR A 575 -37.95 -11.29 6.83
CA TYR A 575 -39.07 -10.75 7.63
C TYR A 575 -40.35 -10.95 6.86
N THR A 576 -41.34 -11.54 7.51
CA THR A 576 -42.68 -11.67 6.97
C THR A 576 -43.58 -10.69 7.72
N LEU A 577 -44.05 -9.65 7.02
CA LEU A 577 -44.95 -8.67 7.57
C LEU A 577 -46.30 -9.33 7.88
N LEU A 578 -46.74 -9.24 9.13
CA LEU A 578 -48.08 -9.64 9.54
C LEU A 578 -49.03 -8.46 9.54
N ALA A 579 -48.60 -7.33 10.07
CA ALA A 579 -49.41 -6.12 10.13
C ALA A 579 -48.51 -4.88 10.21
N ASP A 580 -48.77 -3.88 9.38
CA ASP A 580 -48.18 -2.54 9.42
C ASP A 580 -49.06 -1.50 10.06
N PHE A 581 -50.36 -1.84 10.25
CA PHE A 581 -51.37 -0.97 10.83
C PHE A 581 -51.63 0.30 10.00
N GLU A 582 -51.38 0.28 8.71
CA GLU A 582 -51.69 1.36 7.79
C GLU A 582 -53.06 1.11 7.15
N GLY A 583 -54.00 1.97 7.46
CA GLY A 583 -55.33 1.97 6.83
C GLY A 583 -56.36 1.00 7.37
N ASP A 584 -55.97 -0.16 7.94
CA ASP A 584 -56.92 -1.08 8.59
C ASP A 584 -56.28 -1.88 9.74
N THR A 585 -57.05 -2.78 10.37
CA THR A 585 -56.56 -3.70 11.41
C THR A 585 -56.45 -5.12 10.82
N PRO A 586 -55.50 -5.41 9.96
CA PRO A 586 -55.52 -6.57 9.09
C PRO A 586 -55.61 -7.89 9.88
N GLY A 587 -56.77 -8.51 9.84
CA GLY A 587 -57.04 -9.82 10.38
C GLY A 587 -56.90 -9.95 11.91
N LEU A 588 -56.83 -8.84 12.65
CA LEU A 588 -56.79 -8.84 14.12
C LEU A 588 -58.22 -8.77 14.71
N THR A 589 -58.55 -9.69 15.59
CA THR A 589 -59.74 -9.64 16.41
C THR A 589 -59.39 -9.44 17.88
N ALA A 590 -60.12 -8.65 18.59
CA ALA A 590 -59.83 -8.31 19.99
C ALA A 590 -60.87 -8.90 20.95
N GLN A 591 -60.38 -9.45 22.06
CA GLN A 591 -61.19 -9.81 23.23
C GLN A 591 -60.61 -9.06 24.44
N ASN A 592 -61.47 -8.43 25.23
CA ASN A 592 -61.10 -7.57 26.36
C ASN A 592 -60.20 -6.38 25.98
N ALA A 593 -60.29 -5.94 24.73
CA ALA A 593 -59.60 -4.77 24.25
C ALA A 593 -60.39 -4.05 23.15
N THR A 594 -60.11 -2.76 22.98
CA THR A 594 -60.59 -1.92 21.86
C THR A 594 -59.41 -1.53 21.01
N LEU A 595 -59.56 -1.66 19.70
CA LEU A 595 -58.54 -1.35 18.69
C LEU A 595 -58.90 -0.07 17.96
N THR A 596 -57.97 0.87 17.85
CA THR A 596 -58.18 2.15 17.15
C THR A 596 -56.90 2.53 16.41
N LEU A 597 -57.02 2.83 15.13
CA LEU A 597 -55.89 3.38 14.39
C LEU A 597 -55.64 4.83 14.80
N ASN A 598 -54.41 5.23 14.94
CA ASN A 598 -54.00 6.51 15.53
C ASN A 598 -52.81 7.09 14.76
N ALA A 599 -52.88 8.39 14.49
CA ALA A 599 -51.81 9.08 13.75
C ALA A 599 -50.63 9.53 14.66
N ASP A 600 -50.79 9.42 16.00
CA ASP A 600 -49.73 9.77 16.95
C ASP A 600 -49.94 8.99 18.28
N PRO A 601 -48.92 8.33 18.81
CA PRO A 601 -47.56 8.18 18.28
C PRO A 601 -47.43 7.13 17.15
N VAL A 602 -46.61 7.38 16.17
CA VAL A 602 -46.29 6.49 15.03
C VAL A 602 -44.80 6.15 14.99
N LYS A 603 -44.45 4.89 14.74
CA LYS A 603 -43.05 4.47 14.59
C LYS A 603 -42.64 4.44 13.11
N TYR A 604 -43.48 3.82 12.26
CA TYR A 604 -43.31 3.73 10.81
C TYR A 604 -44.61 4.12 10.11
N GLY A 605 -44.56 4.57 8.86
CA GLY A 605 -45.74 4.96 8.12
C GLY A 605 -46.46 6.20 8.67
N THR A 606 -47.76 6.18 8.62
CA THR A 606 -48.65 7.30 8.98
C THR A 606 -49.54 7.00 10.19
N GLN A 607 -49.71 5.74 10.55
CA GLN A 607 -50.59 5.29 11.62
C GLN A 607 -49.96 4.17 12.45
N SER A 608 -50.48 3.96 13.65
CA SER A 608 -50.18 2.82 14.51
C SER A 608 -51.45 2.33 15.17
N LEU A 609 -51.44 1.07 15.69
CA LEU A 609 -52.61 0.50 16.37
C LEU A 609 -52.59 0.82 17.85
N ARG A 610 -53.49 1.67 18.30
CA ARG A 610 -53.79 1.85 19.73
C ARG A 610 -54.64 0.70 20.24
N VAL A 611 -54.22 0.14 21.36
CA VAL A 611 -54.93 -0.96 22.08
C VAL A 611 -55.26 -0.50 23.46
N ASP A 612 -56.53 -0.20 23.71
CA ASP A 612 -57.06 0.03 25.05
C ASP A 612 -57.52 -1.33 25.62
N TYR A 613 -56.79 -1.85 26.61
CA TYR A 613 -56.95 -3.23 27.07
C TYR A 613 -57.31 -3.36 28.55
N ARG A 614 -57.90 -4.52 28.90
CA ARG A 614 -58.12 -4.98 30.26
C ARG A 614 -57.38 -6.29 30.49
N ASP A 615 -57.29 -6.72 31.77
CA ASP A 615 -56.62 -7.96 32.10
C ASP A 615 -57.17 -9.16 31.33
N GLY A 616 -56.26 -10.01 30.84
CA GLY A 616 -56.60 -11.15 29.99
C GLY A 616 -56.98 -10.78 28.55
N ALA A 617 -56.61 -9.60 28.08
CA ALA A 617 -56.85 -9.20 26.69
C ALA A 617 -56.12 -10.09 25.69
N ARG A 618 -56.81 -10.39 24.59
CA ARG A 618 -56.25 -11.17 23.47
C ARG A 618 -56.47 -10.41 22.16
N LEU A 619 -55.41 -10.32 21.38
CA LEU A 619 -55.42 -9.88 19.99
C LEU A 619 -55.14 -11.11 19.13
N THR A 620 -56.16 -11.69 18.54
CA THR A 620 -56.05 -12.96 17.82
C THR A 620 -55.76 -12.72 16.35
N ARG A 621 -54.69 -13.37 15.87
CA ARG A 621 -54.35 -13.48 14.47
C ARG A 621 -53.63 -14.83 14.23
N THR A 622 -54.21 -15.69 13.40
CA THR A 622 -53.59 -16.98 13.10
C THR A 622 -52.72 -16.88 11.86
N GLN A 623 -51.50 -17.30 11.99
CA GLN A 623 -50.52 -17.37 10.90
C GLN A 623 -49.74 -18.69 10.96
N ASP A 624 -49.77 -19.47 9.89
CA ASP A 624 -48.93 -20.68 9.78
C ASP A 624 -47.45 -20.30 9.80
N LEU A 625 -46.66 -21.09 10.56
CA LEU A 625 -45.24 -20.87 10.73
C LEU A 625 -44.45 -21.77 9.77
N THR A 626 -43.40 -21.24 9.23
CA THR A 626 -42.40 -21.98 8.43
C THR A 626 -41.15 -22.29 9.28
N GLN A 627 -40.29 -23.17 8.80
CA GLN A 627 -39.00 -23.43 9.45
C GLN A 627 -38.07 -22.19 9.56
N ARG A 628 -38.38 -21.13 8.81
CA ARG A 628 -37.64 -19.88 8.81
C ARG A 628 -38.12 -18.88 9.85
N ASP A 629 -39.32 -19.05 10.36
CA ASP A 629 -39.94 -18.16 11.35
C ASP A 629 -39.42 -18.50 12.74
N ARG A 630 -38.31 -17.92 13.12
CA ARG A 630 -37.61 -18.14 14.38
C ARG A 630 -37.98 -17.16 15.48
N TYR A 631 -38.48 -15.98 15.08
CA TYR A 631 -38.84 -14.89 16.02
C TYR A 631 -40.12 -14.21 15.56
N VAL A 632 -40.87 -13.71 16.54
CA VAL A 632 -41.90 -12.68 16.33
C VAL A 632 -41.36 -11.37 16.91
N SER A 633 -41.44 -10.29 16.14
CA SER A 633 -40.97 -8.97 16.55
C SER A 633 -41.96 -7.90 16.19
N LEU A 634 -42.08 -6.85 17.02
CA LEU A 634 -42.90 -5.66 16.75
C LEU A 634 -42.37 -4.45 17.51
N TRP A 635 -42.86 -3.29 17.16
CA TRP A 635 -42.67 -2.07 17.95
C TRP A 635 -43.83 -1.83 18.86
N VAL A 636 -43.53 -1.47 20.10
CA VAL A 636 -44.52 -1.20 21.15
C VAL A 636 -44.22 0.16 21.78
N TYR A 637 -45.20 1.05 21.79
CA TYR A 637 -45.20 2.24 22.62
C TYR A 637 -45.84 1.90 23.95
N GLY A 638 -44.99 1.76 24.95
CA GLY A 638 -45.42 1.29 26.28
C GLY A 638 -46.16 2.36 27.10
N ASP A 639 -47.02 1.91 28.01
CA ASP A 639 -47.82 2.74 28.88
C ASP A 639 -47.29 2.87 30.33
N GLY A 640 -46.12 2.21 30.59
CA GLY A 640 -45.54 2.21 31.94
C GLY A 640 -46.32 1.38 32.98
N SER A 641 -47.33 0.60 32.58
CA SER A 641 -48.25 -0.12 33.45
C SER A 641 -47.59 -1.27 34.23
N GLY A 642 -46.50 -1.80 33.77
CA GLY A 642 -45.88 -3.01 34.32
C GLY A 642 -46.57 -4.31 33.89
N ASN A 643 -47.58 -4.26 33.02
CA ASN A 643 -48.27 -5.42 32.50
C ASN A 643 -47.44 -6.24 31.56
N LEU A 644 -47.76 -7.52 31.34
CA LEU A 644 -47.02 -8.41 30.49
C LEU A 644 -47.66 -8.54 29.11
N LEU A 645 -46.92 -8.22 28.09
CA LEU A 645 -47.26 -8.51 26.69
C LEU A 645 -46.52 -9.79 26.26
N SER A 646 -47.27 -10.75 25.66
CA SER A 646 -46.74 -12.02 25.20
C SER A 646 -47.24 -12.36 23.80
N ALA A 647 -46.47 -13.17 23.07
CA ALA A 647 -46.88 -13.81 21.83
C ALA A 647 -47.44 -15.21 22.10
N ALA A 648 -48.56 -15.55 21.49
CA ALA A 648 -49.22 -16.83 21.63
C ALA A 648 -48.96 -17.70 20.38
N PHE A 649 -48.65 -18.99 20.60
CA PHE A 649 -48.42 -19.98 19.59
C PHE A 649 -49.22 -21.24 19.86
N ALA A 650 -49.41 -22.08 18.81
CA ALA A 650 -50.00 -23.41 18.97
C ALA A 650 -49.17 -24.46 18.23
N TYR A 651 -49.16 -25.66 18.78
CA TYR A 651 -48.59 -26.86 18.15
C TYR A 651 -49.60 -27.55 17.25
N GLU A 652 -49.20 -28.49 16.42
CA GLU A 652 -50.07 -29.26 15.53
C GLU A 652 -51.15 -30.06 16.32
N ASP A 653 -50.87 -30.41 17.56
CA ASP A 653 -51.80 -31.12 18.44
C ASP A 653 -52.87 -30.18 19.12
N GLY A 654 -52.79 -28.89 18.79
CA GLY A 654 -53.69 -27.84 19.29
C GLY A 654 -53.30 -27.34 20.70
N THR A 655 -52.24 -27.81 21.30
CA THR A 655 -51.75 -27.24 22.56
C THR A 655 -51.19 -25.84 22.33
N SER A 656 -51.42 -24.90 23.26
CA SER A 656 -50.98 -23.50 23.12
C SER A 656 -49.85 -23.22 24.09
N VAL A 657 -48.93 -22.37 23.66
CA VAL A 657 -47.81 -21.85 24.46
C VAL A 657 -47.69 -20.33 24.23
N SER A 658 -47.29 -19.61 25.27
CA SER A 658 -47.04 -18.18 25.19
C SER A 658 -45.57 -17.89 25.51
N GLN A 659 -45.00 -16.95 24.75
CA GLN A 659 -43.65 -16.44 24.93
C GLN A 659 -43.71 -14.95 25.30
N SER A 660 -43.01 -14.56 26.36
CA SER A 660 -42.95 -13.17 26.81
C SER A 660 -42.24 -12.30 25.75
N LEU A 661 -42.91 -11.22 25.34
CA LEU A 661 -42.34 -10.16 24.50
C LEU A 661 -41.73 -9.04 25.35
N ALA A 662 -42.52 -8.51 26.31
CA ALA A 662 -42.06 -7.46 27.20
C ALA A 662 -42.93 -7.29 28.41
N THR A 663 -42.35 -6.87 29.55
CA THR A 663 -43.04 -6.18 30.63
C THR A 663 -43.12 -4.70 30.28
N LEU A 664 -44.32 -4.14 30.29
CA LEU A 664 -44.63 -2.75 29.88
C LEU A 664 -44.23 -1.70 30.95
N ASN A 665 -42.99 -1.82 31.47
CA ASN A 665 -42.45 -0.91 32.48
C ASN A 665 -41.67 0.28 31.84
N PHE A 666 -42.02 0.62 30.63
CA PHE A 666 -41.42 1.71 29.83
C PHE A 666 -42.52 2.56 29.18
N THR A 667 -42.16 3.78 28.82
CA THR A 667 -42.96 4.69 27.99
C THR A 667 -42.16 5.01 26.74
N GLY A 668 -42.81 5.21 25.58
CA GLY A 668 -42.19 5.44 24.30
C GLY A 668 -41.94 4.14 23.52
N TRP A 669 -41.48 4.29 22.26
CA TRP A 669 -41.27 3.18 21.34
C TRP A 669 -40.12 2.29 21.75
N LYS A 670 -40.40 0.99 21.81
CA LYS A 670 -39.38 -0.06 22.02
C LYS A 670 -39.67 -1.25 21.13
N LYS A 671 -38.62 -1.75 20.43
CA LYS A 671 -38.70 -3.03 19.75
C LYS A 671 -38.75 -4.15 20.78
N VAL A 672 -39.68 -5.07 20.62
CA VAL A 672 -39.81 -6.27 21.44
C VAL A 672 -39.76 -7.50 20.55
N THR A 673 -39.13 -8.58 21.02
CA THR A 673 -38.90 -9.81 20.24
C THR A 673 -39.06 -11.02 21.16
N ALA A 674 -39.75 -12.06 20.69
CA ALA A 674 -39.78 -13.37 21.32
C ALA A 674 -39.38 -14.47 20.34
N ALA A 675 -38.68 -15.48 20.84
CA ALA A 675 -38.40 -16.67 20.05
C ALA A 675 -39.67 -17.48 19.80
N VAL A 676 -39.83 -18.00 18.60
CA VAL A 676 -40.86 -19.00 18.25
C VAL A 676 -40.46 -20.30 18.96
N PRO A 677 -41.36 -20.93 19.72
CA PRO A 677 -41.07 -22.20 20.35
C PRO A 677 -40.76 -23.30 19.34
N ASP A 678 -39.80 -24.18 19.66
CA ASP A 678 -39.47 -25.31 18.79
C ASP A 678 -40.71 -26.19 18.58
N GLY A 679 -40.99 -26.48 17.29
CA GLY A 679 -42.12 -27.30 16.91
C GLY A 679 -43.49 -26.59 16.92
N ALA A 680 -43.54 -25.29 17.20
CA ALA A 680 -44.78 -24.51 17.04
C ALA A 680 -45.23 -24.49 15.58
N ALA A 681 -46.50 -24.74 15.30
CA ALA A 681 -47.09 -24.81 13.98
C ALA A 681 -47.71 -23.48 13.53
N THR A 682 -48.29 -22.72 14.50
CA THR A 682 -48.97 -21.46 14.20
C THR A 682 -48.68 -20.36 15.24
N PHE A 683 -48.55 -19.14 14.78
CA PHE A 683 -48.69 -17.92 15.61
C PHE A 683 -50.16 -17.61 15.77
N GLN A 684 -50.59 -17.38 17.00
CA GLN A 684 -51.99 -17.18 17.37
C GLN A 684 -52.36 -15.72 17.71
N GLY A 685 -51.36 -14.83 17.78
CA GLY A 685 -51.53 -13.44 18.10
C GLY A 685 -50.88 -12.99 19.41
N LEU A 686 -51.36 -11.95 20.02
CA LEU A 686 -50.79 -11.33 21.21
C LEU A 686 -51.71 -11.43 22.42
N THR A 687 -51.14 -11.51 23.63
CA THR A 687 -51.90 -11.52 24.87
C THR A 687 -51.36 -10.49 25.86
N LEU A 688 -52.23 -9.91 26.65
CA LEU A 688 -51.91 -8.93 27.68
C LEU A 688 -52.48 -9.42 29.03
N SER A 689 -51.66 -9.37 30.07
CA SER A 689 -52.05 -9.79 31.43
C SER A 689 -51.43 -8.86 32.47
N GLY A 690 -52.09 -8.79 33.64
CA GLY A 690 -51.62 -8.02 34.80
C GLY A 690 -52.47 -6.77 35.14
N GLY A 691 -53.37 -6.38 34.27
CA GLY A 691 -54.21 -5.21 34.53
C GLY A 691 -54.77 -4.57 33.25
N SER A 692 -55.21 -3.33 33.36
CA SER A 692 -55.69 -2.53 32.23
C SER A 692 -54.68 -1.42 31.88
N GLY A 693 -54.72 -0.96 30.63
CA GLY A 693 -53.83 0.08 30.13
C GLY A 693 -54.11 0.41 28.68
N ALA A 694 -53.28 1.24 28.10
CA ALA A 694 -53.34 1.59 26.68
C ALA A 694 -51.91 1.59 26.12
N LEU A 695 -51.66 0.82 25.04
CA LEU A 695 -50.38 0.79 24.31
C LEU A 695 -50.65 1.00 22.84
N TRP A 696 -49.55 1.29 22.09
CA TRP A 696 -49.60 1.34 20.63
C TRP A 696 -48.68 0.29 20.05
N LEU A 697 -49.09 -0.34 18.94
CA LEU A 697 -48.38 -1.36 18.23
C LEU A 697 -48.07 -0.87 16.81
N ASP A 698 -46.87 -1.25 16.32
CA ASP A 698 -46.47 -0.94 14.97
C ASP A 698 -45.58 -2.04 14.43
N GLN A 699 -45.66 -2.32 13.13
CA GLN A 699 -44.84 -3.28 12.38
C GLN A 699 -44.70 -4.64 13.07
N LEU A 700 -45.70 -5.47 13.03
CA LEU A 700 -45.68 -6.84 13.52
C LEU A 700 -45.10 -7.78 12.43
N VAL A 701 -43.97 -8.43 12.68
CA VAL A 701 -43.30 -9.30 11.75
C VAL A 701 -42.93 -10.67 12.37
N LEU A 702 -42.86 -11.70 11.51
CA LEU A 702 -42.10 -12.93 11.79
C LEU A 702 -40.69 -12.78 11.15
N ALA A 703 -39.67 -13.31 11.79
CA ALA A 703 -38.31 -13.17 11.33
C ALA A 703 -37.49 -14.45 11.56
N ASN A 704 -36.43 -14.64 10.72
CA ASN A 704 -35.44 -15.70 10.90
C ASN A 704 -34.33 -15.34 11.92
N GLU A 705 -34.25 -14.07 12.31
CA GLU A 705 -33.26 -13.54 13.26
C GLU A 705 -33.91 -12.60 14.29
N SER A 706 -33.24 -12.42 15.42
CA SER A 706 -33.71 -11.52 16.48
C SER A 706 -33.45 -10.04 16.20
N GLY A 707 -32.74 -9.75 15.13
CA GLY A 707 -32.42 -8.41 14.68
C GLY A 707 -33.64 -7.63 14.20
N TRP A 708 -33.45 -6.47 13.64
CA TRP A 708 -34.43 -5.68 12.91
C TRP A 708 -33.76 -5.08 11.70
N ASP A 709 -34.30 -5.27 10.52
CA ASP A 709 -33.83 -4.60 9.35
C ASP A 709 -34.08 -3.10 9.45
N SER A 710 -33.03 -2.32 9.35
CA SER A 710 -33.06 -0.86 9.32
C SER A 710 -32.55 -0.29 8.00
N THR A 711 -32.36 -1.14 7.00
CA THR A 711 -31.82 -0.78 5.69
C THR A 711 -33.01 -0.57 4.74
N ALA A 712 -33.14 0.62 4.21
CA ALA A 712 -34.20 0.91 3.24
C ALA A 712 -33.94 0.22 1.90
N PRO A 713 -34.96 -0.18 1.15
CA PRO A 713 -34.84 -0.64 -0.23
C PRO A 713 -34.12 0.40 -1.10
N THR A 714 -33.29 -0.08 -1.98
CA THR A 714 -32.62 0.77 -2.99
C THR A 714 -33.54 0.87 -4.21
N VAL A 715 -33.91 2.07 -4.57
CA VAL A 715 -34.69 2.38 -5.78
C VAL A 715 -33.74 3.04 -6.78
N ALA A 716 -33.68 2.52 -8.02
CA ALA A 716 -32.90 3.12 -9.11
C ALA A 716 -33.88 3.44 -10.26
N LEU A 717 -34.29 4.70 -10.33
CA LEU A 717 -35.29 5.19 -11.27
C LEU A 717 -34.66 5.71 -12.56
N SER A 718 -35.21 5.36 -13.69
CA SER A 718 -34.86 5.90 -15.00
C SER A 718 -36.11 6.27 -15.81
N LEU A 719 -36.00 7.35 -16.57
CA LEU A 719 -37.05 7.86 -17.47
C LEU A 719 -36.52 7.91 -18.89
N SER A 720 -37.19 7.23 -19.83
CA SER A 720 -36.90 7.31 -21.24
C SER A 720 -38.17 7.73 -22.03
N GLY A 721 -38.21 9.00 -22.40
CA GLY A 721 -39.40 9.61 -22.97
C GLY A 721 -40.58 9.65 -22.01
N THR A 722 -41.60 8.79 -22.20
CA THR A 722 -42.71 8.60 -21.27
C THR A 722 -42.65 7.30 -20.49
N ASN A 723 -41.61 6.46 -20.74
CA ASN A 723 -41.50 5.17 -20.07
C ASN A 723 -40.65 5.31 -18.79
N VAL A 724 -41.27 4.92 -17.70
CA VAL A 724 -40.64 4.82 -16.36
C VAL A 724 -40.15 3.41 -16.15
N THR A 725 -38.93 3.25 -15.69
CA THR A 725 -38.38 1.99 -15.22
C THR A 725 -37.65 2.23 -13.93
N ALA A 726 -38.02 1.51 -12.87
CA ALA A 726 -37.31 1.54 -11.61
C ALA A 726 -36.85 0.13 -11.20
N ARG A 727 -35.56 -0.07 -10.98
CA ARG A 727 -35.05 -1.28 -10.37
C ARG A 727 -35.06 -1.12 -8.87
N ILE A 728 -35.70 -2.04 -8.16
CA ILE A 728 -35.85 -2.00 -6.70
C ILE A 728 -35.23 -3.25 -6.12
N THR A 729 -34.32 -3.08 -5.17
CA THR A 729 -33.61 -4.17 -4.50
C THR A 729 -33.59 -3.91 -3.00
N ASP A 730 -33.63 -4.98 -2.23
CA ASP A 730 -33.53 -4.93 -0.78
C ASP A 730 -32.40 -5.86 -0.31
N ALA A 731 -31.71 -5.47 0.77
CA ALA A 731 -30.68 -6.29 1.41
C ALA A 731 -31.29 -7.46 2.20
N SER A 732 -32.52 -7.33 2.69
CA SER A 732 -33.29 -8.44 3.22
C SER A 732 -33.82 -9.32 2.09
N GLN A 733 -33.87 -10.66 2.31
CA GLN A 733 -34.35 -11.58 1.28
C GLN A 733 -35.90 -11.61 1.17
N ASN A 734 -36.58 -10.59 1.68
CA ASN A 734 -38.02 -10.49 1.57
C ASN A 734 -38.42 -10.14 0.16
N ALA A 735 -39.47 -10.79 -0.31
CA ALA A 735 -40.12 -10.38 -1.54
C ALA A 735 -40.73 -9.00 -1.31
N LEU A 736 -40.21 -8.00 -2.02
CA LEU A 736 -40.84 -6.68 -2.07
C LEU A 736 -42.21 -6.81 -2.70
N SER A 737 -43.23 -6.16 -2.12
CA SER A 737 -44.61 -6.28 -2.56
C SER A 737 -45.09 -5.00 -3.24
N ALA A 738 -45.86 -5.14 -4.31
CA ALA A 738 -46.39 -4.00 -5.04
C ALA A 738 -47.32 -3.08 -4.25
N ASP A 739 -48.00 -3.61 -3.24
CA ASP A 739 -48.85 -2.85 -2.32
C ASP A 739 -48.09 -1.89 -1.39
N ARG A 740 -46.76 -2.09 -1.28
CA ARG A 740 -45.88 -1.18 -0.54
C ARG A 740 -45.02 -0.31 -1.48
N MET A 741 -45.47 -0.16 -2.71
CA MET A 741 -44.76 0.67 -3.70
C MET A 741 -45.72 1.76 -4.20
N SER A 742 -45.16 2.89 -4.54
CA SER A 742 -45.87 3.95 -5.22
C SER A 742 -45.06 4.54 -6.36
N LEU A 743 -45.76 4.93 -7.39
CA LEU A 743 -45.26 5.78 -8.48
C LEU A 743 -46.14 7.02 -8.51
N THR A 744 -45.54 8.18 -8.43
CA THR A 744 -46.27 9.45 -8.50
C THR A 744 -45.68 10.35 -9.58
N VAL A 745 -46.56 11.21 -10.15
CA VAL A 745 -46.18 12.36 -10.97
C VAL A 745 -46.76 13.61 -10.32
N ASP A 746 -45.93 14.54 -9.94
CA ASP A 746 -46.34 15.76 -9.19
C ASP A 746 -47.21 15.41 -7.97
N GLY A 747 -46.81 14.36 -7.24
CA GLY A 747 -47.57 13.87 -6.07
C GLY A 747 -48.82 13.08 -6.36
N GLN A 748 -49.25 12.96 -7.63
CA GLN A 748 -50.43 12.19 -8.00
C GLN A 748 -50.08 10.76 -8.37
N ALA A 749 -50.76 9.78 -7.77
CA ALA A 749 -50.52 8.36 -7.98
C ALA A 749 -50.76 7.94 -9.45
N VAL A 750 -49.85 7.15 -9.98
CA VAL A 750 -49.89 6.61 -11.34
C VAL A 750 -49.83 5.09 -11.26
N PRO A 751 -50.69 4.37 -12.04
CA PRO A 751 -50.63 2.91 -12.11
C PRO A 751 -49.31 2.43 -12.67
N PHE A 752 -48.81 1.32 -12.14
CA PHE A 752 -47.56 0.68 -12.58
C PHE A 752 -47.69 -0.85 -12.64
N THR A 753 -46.73 -1.50 -13.23
CA THR A 753 -46.58 -2.96 -13.23
C THR A 753 -45.29 -3.30 -12.45
N TRP A 754 -45.39 -4.27 -11.53
CA TRP A 754 -44.26 -4.81 -10.77
C TRP A 754 -43.93 -6.24 -11.20
N ASP A 755 -42.68 -6.49 -11.57
CA ASP A 755 -42.14 -7.83 -11.80
C ASP A 755 -41.18 -8.19 -10.64
N ALA A 756 -41.65 -9.03 -9.73
CA ALA A 756 -40.89 -9.47 -8.55
C ALA A 756 -39.67 -10.33 -8.97
N GLY A 757 -39.70 -11.02 -10.10
CA GLY A 757 -38.62 -11.88 -10.58
C GLY A 757 -37.36 -11.08 -11.01
N SER A 758 -37.60 -9.94 -11.67
CA SER A 758 -36.52 -9.03 -12.08
C SER A 758 -36.29 -7.87 -11.08
N GLY A 759 -37.18 -7.68 -10.11
CA GLY A 759 -37.15 -6.53 -9.20
C GLY A 759 -37.39 -5.20 -9.94
N THR A 760 -38.27 -5.19 -10.92
CA THR A 760 -38.47 -4.02 -11.80
C THR A 760 -39.90 -3.52 -11.77
N LEU A 761 -40.06 -2.24 -11.48
CA LEU A 761 -41.32 -1.49 -11.66
C LEU A 761 -41.29 -0.77 -13.01
N THR A 762 -42.39 -0.88 -13.78
CA THR A 762 -42.52 -0.22 -15.07
C THR A 762 -43.86 0.49 -15.21
N ALA A 763 -43.84 1.63 -15.90
CA ALA A 763 -45.06 2.36 -16.26
C ALA A 763 -44.86 3.17 -17.55
N THR A 764 -45.96 3.52 -18.21
CA THR A 764 -45.95 4.49 -19.33
C THR A 764 -46.81 5.69 -18.92
N LEU A 765 -46.19 6.84 -18.83
CA LEU A 765 -46.85 8.08 -18.47
C LEU A 765 -47.67 8.65 -19.65
N SER A 766 -48.87 9.14 -19.39
CA SER A 766 -49.73 9.80 -20.37
C SER A 766 -50.20 11.14 -19.86
N GLY A 767 -50.59 12.03 -20.77
CA GLY A 767 -51.16 13.34 -20.41
C GLY A 767 -50.13 14.33 -19.87
N LEU A 768 -48.83 14.05 -19.97
CA LEU A 768 -47.78 15.00 -19.55
C LEU A 768 -47.78 16.19 -20.53
N GLY A 769 -48.06 17.37 -20.03
CA GLY A 769 -47.95 18.65 -20.75
C GLY A 769 -46.51 19.01 -21.10
N SER A 770 -46.32 20.24 -21.55
CA SER A 770 -45.01 20.80 -21.83
C SER A 770 -44.23 21.22 -20.57
N SER A 771 -44.84 21.21 -19.40
CA SER A 771 -44.27 21.62 -18.14
C SER A 771 -43.23 20.64 -17.57
N SER A 772 -42.44 21.09 -16.60
CA SER A 772 -41.61 20.22 -15.79
C SER A 772 -42.45 19.38 -14.85
N HIS A 773 -42.11 18.10 -14.71
CA HIS A 773 -42.83 17.18 -13.83
C HIS A 773 -41.81 16.43 -12.93
N GLN A 774 -42.17 16.23 -11.67
CA GLN A 774 -41.46 15.37 -10.74
C GLN A 774 -42.06 13.96 -10.80
N ILE A 775 -41.24 12.98 -11.16
CA ILE A 775 -41.60 11.57 -11.15
C ILE A 775 -40.89 10.94 -9.94
N THR A 776 -41.64 10.27 -9.08
CA THR A 776 -41.07 9.66 -7.86
C THR A 776 -41.54 8.22 -7.74
N VAL A 777 -40.60 7.33 -7.39
CA VAL A 777 -40.90 5.95 -6.98
C VAL A 777 -40.50 5.77 -5.54
N THR A 778 -41.39 5.22 -4.75
CA THR A 778 -41.16 4.85 -3.34
C THR A 778 -41.42 3.36 -3.17
N ALA A 779 -40.60 2.66 -2.37
CA ALA A 779 -40.79 1.26 -2.01
C ALA A 779 -40.53 1.03 -0.54
N GLY A 780 -41.42 0.29 0.12
CA GLY A 780 -41.28 -0.10 1.52
C GLY A 780 -40.92 -1.57 1.69
N ASP A 781 -40.08 -1.89 2.66
CA ASP A 781 -39.79 -3.27 3.08
C ASP A 781 -40.76 -3.77 4.17
N ALA A 782 -40.59 -5.03 4.59
CA ALA A 782 -41.43 -5.63 5.64
C ALA A 782 -41.19 -5.04 7.04
N CYS A 783 -40.06 -4.34 7.25
CA CYS A 783 -39.70 -3.70 8.52
C CYS A 783 -40.11 -2.22 8.60
N GLY A 784 -40.73 -1.68 7.52
CA GLY A 784 -41.20 -0.31 7.49
C GLY A 784 -40.18 0.71 6.99
N ASN A 785 -39.02 0.27 6.51
CA ASN A 785 -38.04 1.20 5.92
C ASN A 785 -38.48 1.57 4.50
N LEU A 786 -38.35 2.85 4.14
CA LEU A 786 -38.77 3.40 2.87
C LEU A 786 -37.59 3.84 2.03
N GLY A 787 -37.47 3.28 0.82
CA GLY A 787 -36.56 3.73 -0.22
C GLY A 787 -37.26 4.62 -1.24
N ARG A 788 -36.60 5.65 -1.75
CA ARG A 788 -37.15 6.59 -2.71
C ARG A 788 -36.10 6.99 -3.74
N ASP A 789 -36.53 7.12 -4.99
CA ASP A 789 -35.76 7.83 -6.01
C ASP A 789 -36.69 8.68 -6.86
N ALA A 790 -36.19 9.81 -7.34
CA ALA A 790 -37.00 10.80 -8.03
C ALA A 790 -36.24 11.44 -9.19
N VAL A 791 -36.91 11.65 -10.29
CA VAL A 791 -36.34 12.29 -11.47
C VAL A 791 -37.26 13.41 -11.97
N MET A 792 -36.66 14.57 -12.26
CA MET A 792 -37.36 15.66 -12.89
C MET A 792 -37.31 15.50 -14.41
N ARG A 793 -38.49 15.37 -15.04
CA ARG A 793 -38.64 15.57 -16.48
C ARG A 793 -38.71 17.07 -16.74
N SER A 794 -37.63 17.63 -17.30
CA SER A 794 -37.60 19.04 -17.68
C SER A 794 -38.57 19.36 -18.81
N GLY A 795 -39.28 20.47 -18.69
CA GLY A 795 -40.23 20.97 -19.68
C GLY A 795 -40.18 22.51 -19.77
N THR A 796 -40.95 23.07 -20.69
CA THR A 796 -41.14 24.51 -20.87
C THR A 796 -42.44 24.91 -20.16
N SER A 797 -42.34 25.32 -18.91
CA SER A 797 -43.52 25.83 -18.13
C SER A 797 -43.89 27.21 -18.64
N SER A 798 -45.20 27.49 -18.70
CA SER A 798 -45.68 28.86 -18.81
C SER A 798 -45.34 29.61 -17.52
N ASN A 799 -44.50 30.60 -17.62
CA ASN A 799 -44.11 31.43 -16.48
C ASN A 799 -44.91 32.72 -16.49
N PRO A 800 -45.83 32.94 -15.54
CA PRO A 800 -46.61 34.18 -15.46
C PRO A 800 -45.80 35.34 -14.84
N PHE A 801 -44.57 35.08 -14.35
CA PHE A 801 -43.80 36.05 -13.57
C PHE A 801 -42.57 36.55 -14.35
N GLU A 802 -42.49 37.81 -14.61
CA GLU A 802 -41.42 38.45 -15.36
C GLU A 802 -40.05 38.35 -14.64
N ASP A 803 -40.05 38.38 -13.31
CA ASP A 803 -38.85 38.32 -12.47
C ASP A 803 -38.28 36.87 -12.32
N MET A 804 -38.90 35.89 -12.95
CA MET A 804 -38.39 34.49 -12.97
C MET A 804 -37.60 34.17 -14.25
N GLU A 805 -37.56 35.07 -15.24
CA GLU A 805 -36.80 34.86 -16.45
C GLU A 805 -35.29 34.75 -16.13
N GLY A 806 -34.67 33.62 -16.52
CA GLY A 806 -33.27 33.34 -16.23
C GLY A 806 -32.97 33.00 -14.76
N HIS A 807 -33.97 32.93 -13.87
CA HIS A 807 -33.80 32.53 -12.48
C HIS A 807 -33.71 31.00 -12.35
N TRP A 808 -32.78 30.49 -11.53
CA TRP A 808 -32.54 29.05 -11.33
C TRP A 808 -33.76 28.25 -10.88
N ALA A 809 -34.72 28.90 -10.19
CA ALA A 809 -35.93 28.25 -9.66
C ALA A 809 -37.06 28.16 -10.67
N LEU A 810 -36.93 28.74 -11.86
CA LEU A 810 -37.99 28.72 -12.89
C LEU A 810 -38.58 27.33 -13.17
N PRO A 811 -37.77 26.24 -13.27
CA PRO A 811 -38.35 24.91 -13.54
C PRO A 811 -39.31 24.43 -12.45
N TYR A 812 -39.10 24.85 -11.23
CA TYR A 812 -39.94 24.46 -10.07
C TYR A 812 -41.16 25.36 -9.94
N THR A 813 -40.99 26.68 -10.07
CA THR A 813 -42.05 27.66 -9.86
C THR A 813 -43.11 27.59 -10.93
N GLY A 814 -42.74 27.33 -12.19
CA GLY A 814 -43.66 27.25 -13.31
C GLY A 814 -44.79 26.21 -13.08
N ARG A 815 -44.36 24.96 -12.74
CA ARG A 815 -45.31 23.88 -12.52
C ARG A 815 -46.17 24.09 -11.28
N LEU A 816 -45.57 24.50 -10.18
CA LEU A 816 -46.30 24.77 -8.93
C LEU A 816 -47.30 25.95 -9.07
N SER A 817 -46.97 26.92 -9.94
CA SER A 817 -47.89 28.03 -10.27
C SER A 817 -49.05 27.58 -11.15
N GLU A 818 -48.81 26.73 -12.16
CA GLU A 818 -49.86 26.14 -13.00
C GLU A 818 -50.93 25.38 -12.17
N LEU A 819 -50.46 24.69 -11.13
CA LEU A 819 -51.30 23.97 -10.18
C LEU A 819 -51.96 24.84 -9.11
N GLY A 820 -51.71 26.16 -9.12
CA GLY A 820 -52.25 27.08 -8.12
C GLY A 820 -51.64 27.01 -6.73
N ILE A 821 -50.59 26.20 -6.56
CA ILE A 821 -49.84 26.00 -5.26
C ILE A 821 -49.09 27.29 -4.93
N LEU A 822 -48.39 27.83 -5.91
CA LEU A 822 -47.66 29.09 -5.79
C LEU A 822 -48.46 30.22 -6.45
N GLN A 823 -48.48 31.37 -5.77
CA GLN A 823 -48.96 32.62 -6.32
C GLN A 823 -47.90 33.70 -6.22
N GLY A 824 -47.88 34.63 -7.17
CA GLY A 824 -47.01 35.76 -7.13
C GLY A 824 -47.38 36.77 -6.04
N VAL A 825 -46.49 37.69 -5.75
CA VAL A 825 -46.80 38.88 -4.93
C VAL A 825 -47.63 39.89 -5.71
N SER A 826 -47.69 39.76 -7.05
CA SER A 826 -48.59 40.36 -7.99
C SER A 826 -48.89 39.41 -9.15
N SER A 827 -49.70 39.79 -10.11
CA SER A 827 -50.01 38.96 -11.29
C SER A 827 -48.77 38.67 -12.18
N THR A 828 -47.70 39.49 -12.08
CA THR A 828 -46.49 39.36 -12.93
C THR A 828 -45.21 39.26 -12.16
N THR A 829 -45.26 39.26 -10.83
CA THR A 829 -44.03 39.23 -9.97
C THR A 829 -44.12 38.11 -8.95
N PHE A 830 -43.11 37.22 -8.91
CA PHE A 830 -42.98 36.14 -7.92
C PHE A 830 -42.19 36.57 -6.70
N ALA A 831 -41.22 37.44 -6.87
CA ALA A 831 -40.26 37.87 -5.86
C ALA A 831 -39.42 36.68 -5.30
N PRO A 832 -38.61 35.95 -6.16
CA PRO A 832 -37.98 34.68 -5.81
C PRO A 832 -37.03 34.78 -4.60
N ASP A 833 -36.23 35.85 -4.52
CA ASP A 833 -35.25 36.06 -3.45
C ASP A 833 -35.81 36.69 -2.18
N ARG A 834 -37.06 37.03 -2.18
CA ARG A 834 -37.71 37.54 -0.98
C ARG A 834 -37.92 36.44 0.06
N ASN A 835 -37.58 36.72 1.31
CA ASN A 835 -37.86 35.83 2.41
C ASN A 835 -39.39 35.63 2.56
N ILE A 836 -39.78 34.36 2.75
CA ILE A 836 -41.19 34.03 2.94
C ILE A 836 -41.59 34.16 4.42
N THR A 837 -42.82 34.60 4.65
CA THR A 837 -43.40 34.61 6.00
C THR A 837 -43.83 33.18 6.41
N ARG A 838 -43.98 32.95 7.72
CA ARG A 838 -44.45 31.67 8.24
C ARG A 838 -45.89 31.38 7.82
N GLY A 839 -46.73 32.43 7.72
CA GLY A 839 -48.11 32.31 7.23
C GLY A 839 -48.18 31.96 5.74
N ASP A 840 -47.46 32.72 4.90
CA ASP A 840 -47.37 32.41 3.46
C ASP A 840 -46.82 31.00 3.20
N PHE A 841 -45.82 30.55 3.99
CA PHE A 841 -45.27 29.18 3.91
C PHE A 841 -46.32 28.13 4.26
N ALA A 842 -47.09 28.37 5.31
CA ALA A 842 -48.20 27.50 5.71
C ALA A 842 -49.27 27.40 4.59
N LEU A 843 -49.63 28.56 3.98
CA LEU A 843 -50.57 28.57 2.85
C LEU A 843 -50.04 27.77 1.63
N MET A 844 -48.77 27.95 1.26
CA MET A 844 -48.15 27.17 0.18
C MET A 844 -48.13 25.68 0.50
N THR A 845 -47.78 25.30 1.70
CA THR A 845 -47.77 23.91 2.16
C THR A 845 -49.14 23.28 2.14
N ALA A 846 -50.17 23.98 2.65
CA ALA A 846 -51.53 23.47 2.65
C ALA A 846 -52.09 23.26 1.21
N ARG A 847 -51.77 24.18 0.30
CA ARG A 847 -52.14 24.05 -1.12
C ARG A 847 -51.38 22.89 -1.79
N TRP A 848 -50.10 22.73 -1.48
CA TRP A 848 -49.26 21.64 -1.98
C TRP A 848 -49.80 20.28 -1.52
N LEU A 849 -50.28 20.18 -0.27
CA LEU A 849 -50.98 18.99 0.25
C LEU A 849 -52.36 18.76 -0.36
N GLY A 850 -52.88 19.70 -1.14
CA GLY A 850 -54.22 19.63 -1.73
C GLY A 850 -55.35 19.71 -0.71
N LEU A 851 -55.13 20.36 0.46
CA LEU A 851 -56.12 20.42 1.52
C LEU A 851 -57.29 21.31 1.10
N ASN A 852 -58.49 20.83 1.34
CA ASN A 852 -59.71 21.66 1.27
C ASN A 852 -59.76 22.52 2.52
N LEU A 853 -59.35 23.78 2.46
CA LEU A 853 -59.26 24.66 3.62
C LEU A 853 -60.59 24.94 4.29
N GLU A 854 -61.72 24.82 3.59
CA GLU A 854 -63.08 24.99 4.15
C GLU A 854 -63.40 23.98 5.25
N ASP A 855 -62.81 22.78 5.17
CA ASP A 855 -63.04 21.69 6.15
C ASP A 855 -62.40 22.02 7.51
N TYR A 856 -61.48 22.98 7.56
CA TYR A 856 -60.77 23.41 8.78
C TYR A 856 -61.21 24.79 9.25
N ALA A 857 -62.11 25.44 8.54
CA ALA A 857 -62.60 26.74 8.92
C ALA A 857 -63.38 26.66 10.25
N GLY A 858 -63.00 27.53 11.18
CA GLY A 858 -63.67 27.58 12.49
C GLY A 858 -63.01 26.79 13.60
N VAL A 859 -61.83 26.16 13.29
CA VAL A 859 -61.01 25.59 14.37
C VAL A 859 -60.33 26.70 15.16
N ASP A 860 -60.49 26.63 16.48
CA ASP A 860 -59.86 27.60 17.40
C ASP A 860 -58.32 27.34 17.44
N LEU A 861 -57.56 28.39 17.23
CA LEU A 861 -56.10 28.35 17.32
C LEU A 861 -55.62 28.72 18.72
N PRO A 862 -54.77 27.94 19.36
CA PRO A 862 -54.31 28.16 20.73
C PRO A 862 -53.26 29.26 20.88
N TYR A 863 -53.00 30.04 19.84
CA TYR A 863 -51.88 30.98 19.77
C TYR A 863 -52.28 32.38 20.30
N ALA A 864 -51.43 32.94 21.15
CA ALA A 864 -51.68 34.26 21.74
C ALA A 864 -51.68 35.41 20.71
N ASP A 865 -51.07 35.16 19.54
CA ASP A 865 -51.04 36.08 18.40
C ASP A 865 -51.96 35.68 17.25
N ALA A 866 -53.01 34.87 17.53
CA ALA A 866 -53.95 34.42 16.51
C ALA A 866 -54.66 35.58 15.78
N ASP A 867 -54.97 36.65 16.47
CA ASP A 867 -55.62 37.84 15.89
C ASP A 867 -54.72 38.63 14.93
N ASP A 868 -53.41 38.43 15.02
CA ASP A 868 -52.43 39.05 14.13
C ASP A 868 -52.18 38.27 12.80
N ILE A 869 -52.81 37.08 12.66
CA ILE A 869 -52.67 36.24 11.47
C ILE A 869 -53.38 36.93 10.27
N PRO A 870 -52.70 37.09 9.12
CA PRO A 870 -53.38 37.58 7.93
C PRO A 870 -54.57 36.68 7.56
N SER A 871 -55.68 37.29 7.11
CA SER A 871 -56.93 36.57 6.80
C SER A 871 -56.73 35.50 5.70
N TRP A 872 -55.80 35.70 4.82
CA TRP A 872 -55.50 34.75 3.71
C TRP A 872 -54.69 33.54 4.17
N ASP A 873 -53.96 33.65 5.33
CA ASP A 873 -53.18 32.52 5.90
C ASP A 873 -53.95 31.78 6.96
N TYR A 874 -55.00 32.38 7.50
CA TYR A 874 -55.63 31.92 8.75
C TYR A 874 -56.11 30.47 8.66
N THR A 875 -56.90 30.14 7.64
CA THR A 875 -57.47 28.80 7.45
C THR A 875 -56.39 27.75 7.11
N ALA A 876 -55.34 28.15 6.42
CA ALA A 876 -54.19 27.25 6.17
C ALA A 876 -53.44 26.91 7.45
N ILE A 877 -53.29 27.87 8.36
CA ILE A 877 -52.71 27.66 9.70
C ILE A 877 -53.61 26.76 10.53
N GLN A 878 -54.95 26.97 10.48
CA GLN A 878 -55.91 26.08 11.14
C GLN A 878 -55.78 24.63 10.64
N ALA A 879 -55.71 24.43 9.36
CA ALA A 879 -55.56 23.11 8.75
C ALA A 879 -54.26 22.41 9.18
N LEU A 880 -53.11 23.07 9.00
CA LEU A 880 -51.82 22.49 9.35
C LEU A 880 -51.64 22.29 10.87
N HIS A 881 -52.24 23.15 11.69
CA HIS A 881 -52.28 22.97 13.14
C HIS A 881 -53.08 21.73 13.52
N THR A 882 -54.29 21.58 12.96
CA THR A 882 -55.17 20.42 13.22
C THR A 882 -54.50 19.10 12.84
N LEU A 883 -53.72 19.11 11.75
CA LEU A 883 -52.97 17.93 11.28
C LEU A 883 -51.64 17.70 12.04
N GLY A 884 -51.30 18.52 13.03
CA GLY A 884 -50.05 18.42 13.77
C GLY A 884 -48.77 18.76 12.97
N ILE A 885 -48.95 19.30 11.75
CA ILE A 885 -47.85 19.64 10.85
C ILE A 885 -47.19 20.96 11.28
N LEU A 886 -47.98 21.93 11.69
CA LEU A 886 -47.54 23.26 12.10
C LEU A 886 -47.80 23.46 13.60
N GLU A 887 -46.76 23.71 14.35
CA GLU A 887 -46.80 24.05 15.77
C GLU A 887 -46.23 25.45 16.01
N GLY A 888 -46.72 26.14 17.03
CA GLY A 888 -46.17 27.40 17.49
C GLY A 888 -44.87 27.24 18.29
N SER A 889 -44.40 28.34 18.80
CA SER A 889 -43.30 28.38 19.77
C SER A 889 -43.76 29.03 21.06
N THR A 890 -43.23 28.54 22.21
CA THR A 890 -43.55 29.09 23.50
C THR A 890 -42.82 30.44 23.68
N GLY A 891 -43.60 31.51 23.98
CA GLY A 891 -43.03 32.81 24.27
C GLY A 891 -42.45 32.89 25.70
N SER A 892 -41.79 33.97 26.01
CA SER A 892 -41.20 34.21 27.35
C SER A 892 -42.25 34.31 28.47
N ASP A 893 -43.52 34.54 28.13
CA ASP A 893 -44.69 34.58 29.00
C ASP A 893 -45.32 33.18 29.18
N GLY A 894 -44.76 32.15 28.55
CA GLY A 894 -45.25 30.76 28.59
C GLY A 894 -46.45 30.51 27.67
N GLN A 895 -46.90 31.48 26.86
CA GLN A 895 -47.97 31.30 25.89
C GLN A 895 -47.44 30.79 24.54
N PRO A 896 -48.24 30.04 23.78
CA PRO A 896 -47.87 29.64 22.42
C PRO A 896 -48.09 30.77 21.43
N TYR A 897 -47.15 30.98 20.53
CA TYR A 897 -47.19 31.97 19.44
C TYR A 897 -46.95 31.32 18.10
N ILE A 898 -47.67 31.72 17.06
CA ILE A 898 -47.46 31.22 15.69
C ILE A 898 -46.49 32.10 14.88
N HIS A 899 -46.44 33.40 15.19
CA HIS A 899 -45.59 34.37 14.48
C HIS A 899 -45.81 34.40 12.95
N ALA A 900 -47.08 34.40 12.50
CA ALA A 900 -47.45 34.24 11.09
C ALA A 900 -46.76 35.26 10.15
N ARG A 901 -46.56 36.53 10.61
CA ARG A 901 -45.94 37.60 9.83
C ARG A 901 -44.41 37.60 9.82
N SER A 902 -43.78 36.79 10.65
CA SER A 902 -42.31 36.68 10.72
C SER A 902 -41.78 35.80 9.62
N SER A 903 -40.58 36.09 9.14
CA SER A 903 -39.88 35.20 8.18
C SER A 903 -39.62 33.82 8.82
N ILE A 904 -39.94 32.75 8.10
CA ILE A 904 -39.67 31.37 8.56
C ILE A 904 -38.20 31.04 8.36
N THR A 905 -37.57 30.36 9.35
CA THR A 905 -36.19 29.86 9.20
C THR A 905 -36.14 28.56 8.41
N ARG A 906 -34.99 28.26 7.85
CA ARG A 906 -34.78 26.99 7.10
C ARG A 906 -35.08 25.78 7.98
N ALA A 907 -34.60 25.75 9.25
CA ALA A 907 -34.88 24.64 10.16
C ALA A 907 -36.37 24.47 10.41
N GLN A 908 -37.15 25.58 10.58
CA GLN A 908 -38.60 25.53 10.76
C GLN A 908 -39.30 25.02 9.49
N ALA A 909 -38.94 25.52 8.33
CA ALA A 909 -39.51 25.06 7.06
C ALA A 909 -39.23 23.56 6.82
N MET A 910 -37.98 23.12 7.03
CA MET A 910 -37.62 21.71 6.91
C MET A 910 -38.36 20.82 7.91
N THR A 911 -38.59 21.30 9.14
CA THR A 911 -39.34 20.53 10.13
C THR A 911 -40.80 20.37 9.73
N ILE A 912 -41.44 21.44 9.25
CA ILE A 912 -42.85 21.38 8.79
C ILE A 912 -42.95 20.41 7.61
N LEU A 913 -42.05 20.48 6.62
CA LEU A 913 -42.06 19.56 5.49
C LEU A 913 -41.70 18.11 5.89
N GLY A 914 -40.78 17.92 6.83
CA GLY A 914 -40.46 16.60 7.34
C GLY A 914 -41.58 15.94 8.16
N ARG A 915 -42.49 16.72 8.76
CA ARG A 915 -43.67 16.19 9.44
C ARG A 915 -44.77 15.68 8.49
N VAL A 916 -44.72 16.11 7.26
CA VAL A 916 -45.62 15.63 6.20
C VAL A 916 -45.24 14.23 5.71
N LEU A 917 -43.98 13.87 5.88
CA LEU A 917 -43.45 12.59 5.41
C LEU A 917 -43.86 11.43 6.32
N GLU A 918 -44.14 10.30 5.72
CA GLU A 918 -44.22 9.02 6.42
C GLU A 918 -42.95 8.73 7.19
N LYS A 919 -43.07 8.02 8.31
CA LYS A 919 -41.92 7.53 9.07
C LYS A 919 -41.32 6.31 8.37
N GLY A 920 -40.00 6.20 8.33
CA GLY A 920 -39.32 5.05 7.74
C GLY A 920 -38.24 5.42 6.72
N TYR A 921 -38.17 6.65 6.27
CA TYR A 921 -37.11 7.10 5.38
C TYR A 921 -35.76 7.14 6.12
N PRO A 922 -34.65 6.84 5.39
CA PRO A 922 -33.32 6.91 5.96
C PRO A 922 -32.97 8.35 6.38
N GLN A 923 -32.07 8.45 7.35
CA GLN A 923 -31.55 9.73 7.82
C GLN A 923 -30.10 9.90 7.41
N ALA A 924 -29.79 10.97 6.69
CA ALA A 924 -28.42 11.29 6.32
C ALA A 924 -27.58 11.70 7.53
N ALA A 925 -26.32 11.36 7.52
CA ALA A 925 -25.35 11.90 8.46
C ALA A 925 -25.16 13.41 8.18
N LEU A 926 -25.52 14.26 9.14
CA LEU A 926 -25.39 15.72 8.99
C LEU A 926 -23.93 16.19 9.16
N SER A 927 -23.00 15.31 9.55
CA SER A 927 -21.57 15.62 9.76
C SER A 927 -20.87 16.22 8.53
N ASP A 928 -21.41 16.00 7.35
CA ASP A 928 -20.86 16.52 6.09
C ASP A 928 -21.09 18.01 5.89
N PHE A 929 -21.93 18.61 6.73
CA PHE A 929 -22.19 20.04 6.72
C PHE A 929 -21.45 20.73 7.86
N SER A 930 -20.70 21.78 7.54
CA SER A 930 -19.86 22.51 8.51
C SER A 930 -20.62 23.16 9.65
N ASP A 931 -21.91 23.41 9.48
CA ASP A 931 -22.82 24.00 10.46
C ASP A 931 -23.85 23.01 11.06
N ALA A 932 -23.61 21.69 10.92
CA ALA A 932 -24.48 20.65 11.45
C ALA A 932 -24.80 20.80 12.94
N ALA A 933 -23.83 21.27 13.73
CA ALA A 933 -24.02 21.55 15.16
C ALA A 933 -25.04 22.68 15.45
N SER A 934 -25.32 23.54 14.48
CA SER A 934 -26.29 24.63 14.58
C SER A 934 -27.74 24.19 14.32
N VAL A 935 -27.95 22.95 13.84
CA VAL A 935 -29.29 22.39 13.64
C VAL A 935 -29.92 22.12 15.01
N PRO A 936 -31.06 22.76 15.34
CA PRO A 936 -31.76 22.55 16.61
C PRO A 936 -32.15 21.08 16.80
N ALA A 937 -32.14 20.60 18.04
CA ALA A 937 -32.44 19.19 18.35
C ALA A 937 -33.82 18.75 17.81
N TRP A 938 -34.82 19.63 17.88
CA TRP A 938 -36.18 19.38 17.38
C TRP A 938 -36.29 19.28 15.85
N ALA A 939 -35.29 19.80 15.12
CA ALA A 939 -35.25 19.78 13.65
C ALA A 939 -34.39 18.66 13.08
N LYS A 940 -33.48 18.07 13.88
CA LYS A 940 -32.41 17.16 13.39
C LYS A 940 -32.95 15.99 12.57
N GLU A 941 -33.96 15.30 13.06
CA GLU A 941 -34.56 14.14 12.38
C GLU A 941 -35.11 14.54 11.01
N HIS A 942 -35.93 15.57 10.96
CA HIS A 942 -36.56 16.06 9.72
C HIS A 942 -35.52 16.58 8.71
N VAL A 943 -34.52 17.33 9.20
CA VAL A 943 -33.42 17.80 8.33
C VAL A 943 -32.65 16.63 7.77
N ALA A 944 -32.29 15.63 8.57
CA ALA A 944 -31.55 14.45 8.14
C ALA A 944 -32.35 13.63 7.10
N THR A 945 -33.65 13.50 7.27
CA THR A 945 -34.55 12.85 6.32
C THR A 945 -34.59 13.63 4.98
N LEU A 946 -34.82 14.96 5.01
CA LEU A 946 -34.88 15.76 3.78
C LEU A 946 -33.56 15.85 3.05
N VAL A 947 -32.44 15.74 3.76
CA VAL A 947 -31.11 15.63 3.17
C VAL A 947 -30.93 14.26 2.49
N SER A 948 -31.34 13.16 3.13
CA SER A 948 -31.25 11.82 2.55
C SER A 948 -32.12 11.65 1.30
N LEU A 949 -33.22 12.39 1.22
CA LEU A 949 -34.12 12.43 0.07
C LEU A 949 -33.71 13.46 -1.01
N GLU A 950 -32.55 14.11 -0.85
CA GLU A 950 -32.01 15.12 -1.74
C GLU A 950 -32.90 16.37 -1.94
N VAL A 951 -33.93 16.53 -1.09
CA VAL A 951 -34.79 17.73 -1.08
C VAL A 951 -34.00 18.97 -0.65
N VAL A 952 -33.04 18.76 0.24
CA VAL A 952 -32.14 19.81 0.75
C VAL A 952 -30.69 19.35 0.62
N GLY A 953 -29.89 20.02 -0.21
CA GLY A 953 -28.46 19.73 -0.41
C GLY A 953 -27.50 20.72 0.25
N GLY A 954 -28.01 21.72 0.96
CA GLY A 954 -27.17 22.79 1.52
C GLY A 954 -26.65 23.78 0.45
N SER A 955 -25.84 24.72 0.89
CA SER A 955 -25.14 25.67 0.01
C SER A 955 -23.73 25.88 0.54
N ASN A 956 -22.70 25.68 -0.29
CA ASN A 956 -21.29 25.76 0.11
C ASN A 956 -20.95 24.92 1.36
N GLY A 957 -21.51 23.70 1.44
CA GLY A 957 -21.28 22.78 2.56
C GLY A 957 -21.96 23.22 3.88
N GLN A 958 -23.01 24.07 3.82
CA GLN A 958 -23.76 24.54 4.97
C GLN A 958 -25.27 24.39 4.77
N LEU A 959 -26.00 23.99 5.82
CA LEU A 959 -27.45 23.91 5.89
C LEU A 959 -28.09 25.24 6.18
N ARG A 960 -27.43 26.15 6.90
CA ARG A 960 -27.87 27.45 7.34
C ARG A 960 -29.24 27.41 8.11
N PRO A 961 -29.37 26.61 9.18
CA PRO A 961 -30.66 26.31 9.80
C PRO A 961 -31.38 27.54 10.35
N SER A 962 -30.66 28.54 10.83
CA SER A 962 -31.21 29.78 11.38
C SER A 962 -31.51 30.90 10.35
N ALA A 963 -31.03 30.71 9.10
CA ALA A 963 -31.27 31.69 8.06
C ALA A 963 -32.74 31.63 7.62
N PRO A 964 -33.37 32.81 7.26
CA PRO A 964 -34.66 32.78 6.61
C PRO A 964 -34.59 32.07 5.26
N VAL A 965 -35.70 31.44 4.87
CA VAL A 965 -35.82 30.78 3.57
C VAL A 965 -36.50 31.68 2.56
N THR A 966 -36.04 31.63 1.31
CA THR A 966 -36.63 32.45 0.23
C THR A 966 -37.79 31.71 -0.45
N ARG A 967 -38.64 32.45 -1.15
CA ARG A 967 -39.75 31.90 -1.92
C ARG A 967 -39.29 30.91 -2.99
N ALA A 968 -38.15 31.16 -3.65
CA ALA A 968 -37.55 30.26 -4.61
C ALA A 968 -37.05 28.95 -3.99
N GLU A 969 -36.43 29.03 -2.81
CA GLU A 969 -35.95 27.86 -2.08
C GLU A 969 -37.16 26.97 -1.64
N VAL A 970 -38.26 27.57 -1.18
CA VAL A 970 -39.46 26.83 -0.84
C VAL A 970 -40.07 26.17 -2.06
N ALA A 971 -40.17 26.87 -3.19
CA ALA A 971 -40.66 26.28 -4.44
C ALA A 971 -39.85 25.03 -4.83
N LYS A 972 -38.55 25.06 -4.74
CA LYS A 972 -37.70 23.89 -4.99
C LYS A 972 -37.97 22.76 -4.01
N MET A 973 -38.06 23.08 -2.68
CA MET A 973 -38.31 22.06 -1.66
C MET A 973 -39.65 21.36 -1.89
N LEU A 974 -40.71 22.09 -2.15
CA LEU A 974 -42.05 21.54 -2.41
C LEU A 974 -42.07 20.68 -3.67
N PHE A 975 -41.44 21.16 -4.74
CA PHE A 975 -41.38 20.41 -6.01
C PHE A 975 -40.59 19.11 -5.89
N THR A 976 -39.42 19.17 -5.24
CA THR A 976 -38.53 18.00 -5.11
C THR A 976 -39.12 16.97 -4.12
N LEU A 977 -39.92 17.42 -3.19
CA LEU A 977 -40.55 16.54 -2.19
C LEU A 977 -41.72 15.72 -2.76
N TRP A 978 -42.33 16.12 -3.90
CA TRP A 978 -43.30 15.29 -4.58
C TRP A 978 -42.74 13.88 -4.98
#